data_578773e292d626893e80521a8e4a8a7d
#
_entry.id   578773e292d626893e80521a8e4a8a7d
#
_cell.length_a   1.000
_cell.length_b   1.000
_cell.length_c   1.000
_cell.angle_alpha   90.00
_cell.angle_beta   90.00
_cell.angle_gamma   90.00
#
_symmetry.space_group_name_H-M   'P 1'
#
loop_
_entity.id
_entity.type
_entity.pdbx_description
1 polymer ?
#
loop_
_entity_poly.entity_id
_entity_poly.type
_entity_poly.pdbx_seq_one_letter_code
_entity_poly.pdbx_strand_id
1 'polypeptide(L)'
;STKMLNAQFHNFSLSHADFFLQPFGLQIGGLLQGHIQLHQEDNKPLIQAEMRIDHLAVNQQNLGFMELTSLWNTKSKALFVKAKSTLVNNKFQSHPIDLSGYYYPSDPKQNFDIKLKMENFNLKPIQPFLNIAIAELEGFLSSNIELEGSVKSPEIHGKLKFIRAKIRPKFFNTTYSFSDEIIVEPSRIIFNKLKINDSLGNVAFCDGYIAHKNFQDMYLDIRLQPENFILFNAEPQQNKYVNGIAFISGQIRVSGSINNLNIEANAITEKGSNIYVPLSSTVDVRSSSFLYFKQPEDTLKLKKVERTNLNVSGFNVFSVLTLTPQARIKVSLPQDAGTIEGTGEGMITLEVNSRGDLNINGQYEIQSGSFLFNLQNILSRMLEIEKGSTIHFSGDPLDAQINLRASFTTRTTLSGLGLDLDSTVTSARIPVKTIIHLQNKLLNPFITFSIQFPKIDPDIERAVYAKLDTTNQMVMTQQFVSLLVLNNFSFAVTNKSFGNSLGISSFQMLSNQISNLLSQISQDFDIGINYRPGDAISAQELELALSTQLFDQRVTIDGNLGVVGMQNANKTSNVVGDINVEVMLTRDGKLRLRAFNRSNTTELLTVSAPYTQGIGLFYRKDFNNLAELFRKKRKIIQEESLNISTSAN
;
A
#
# COMPACT_ATOMS: atom_id res chain seq x y z
N SER A 1 33.12 -60.93 -5.86
CA SER A 1 31.81 -60.97 -5.15
C SER A 1 31.07 -59.68 -5.36
N THR A 2 30.01 -59.71 -6.15
CA THR A 2 29.08 -58.58 -6.36
C THR A 2 28.42 -58.24 -5.03
N LYS A 3 28.76 -57.12 -4.45
CA LYS A 3 28.04 -56.61 -3.27
C LYS A 3 26.64 -56.17 -3.70
N MET A 4 25.61 -56.87 -3.24
CA MET A 4 24.21 -56.56 -3.52
C MET A 4 23.55 -56.15 -2.23
N LEU A 5 22.86 -54.99 -2.24
CA LEU A 5 22.02 -54.52 -1.15
C LEU A 5 20.56 -54.52 -1.63
N ASN A 6 19.71 -55.22 -0.92
CA ASN A 6 18.27 -55.23 -1.19
C ASN A 6 17.53 -54.51 -0.07
N ALA A 7 16.70 -53.55 -0.45
CA ALA A 7 15.79 -52.87 0.45
C ALA A 7 14.35 -53.13 0.00
N GLN A 8 13.47 -53.50 0.95
CA GLN A 8 12.07 -53.71 0.69
C GLN A 8 11.26 -52.72 1.51
N PHE A 9 10.31 -52.09 0.90
CA PHE A 9 9.44 -51.10 1.51
C PHE A 9 8.02 -51.65 1.58
N HIS A 10 7.40 -51.51 2.77
CA HIS A 10 6.01 -51.87 3.01
C HIS A 10 5.31 -50.66 3.64
N ASN A 11 4.40 -50.01 2.90
CA ASN A 11 3.65 -48.85 3.36
C ASN A 11 4.51 -47.75 4.01
N PHE A 12 5.68 -47.52 3.47
CA PHE A 12 6.58 -46.47 3.97
C PHE A 12 6.01 -45.10 3.65
N SER A 13 5.75 -44.27 4.67
CA SER A 13 5.24 -42.91 4.45
C SER A 13 6.31 -41.98 3.89
N LEU A 14 6.04 -41.40 2.72
CA LEU A 14 6.93 -40.43 2.08
C LEU A 14 7.03 -39.12 2.87
N SER A 15 6.10 -38.81 3.78
CA SER A 15 6.18 -37.63 4.65
C SER A 15 7.43 -37.61 5.55
N HIS A 16 8.08 -38.77 5.77
CA HIS A 16 9.38 -38.79 6.46
C HIS A 16 10.50 -38.11 5.66
N ALA A 17 10.34 -37.98 4.35
CA ALA A 17 11.27 -37.25 3.49
C ALA A 17 11.06 -35.72 3.54
N ASP A 18 9.96 -35.22 4.09
CA ASP A 18 9.64 -33.80 4.15
C ASP A 18 10.75 -33.01 4.86
N PHE A 19 11.39 -33.58 5.89
CA PHE A 19 12.51 -32.94 6.57
C PHE A 19 13.65 -32.53 5.62
N PHE A 20 13.92 -33.33 4.59
CA PHE A 20 14.93 -33.06 3.58
C PHE A 20 14.43 -32.17 2.43
N LEU A 21 13.12 -32.21 2.15
CA LEU A 21 12.50 -31.55 0.99
C LEU A 21 11.92 -30.17 1.33
N GLN A 22 11.59 -29.92 2.58
CA GLN A 22 11.03 -28.67 3.08
C GLN A 22 11.92 -27.44 2.80
N PRO A 23 13.26 -27.50 2.89
CA PRO A 23 14.12 -26.38 2.50
C PRO A 23 13.97 -25.96 1.04
N PHE A 24 13.53 -26.88 0.17
CA PHE A 24 13.26 -26.64 -1.25
C PHE A 24 11.79 -26.28 -1.53
N GLY A 25 10.96 -26.09 -0.50
CA GLY A 25 9.54 -25.79 -0.65
C GLY A 25 8.70 -26.98 -1.14
N LEU A 26 9.19 -28.20 -0.97
CA LEU A 26 8.51 -29.44 -1.36
C LEU A 26 8.01 -30.19 -0.13
N GLN A 27 6.77 -30.66 -0.22
CA GLN A 27 6.18 -31.64 0.71
C GLN A 27 5.65 -32.82 -0.12
N ILE A 28 6.05 -34.03 0.23
CA ILE A 28 5.62 -35.23 -0.48
C ILE A 28 4.82 -36.13 0.46
N GLY A 29 3.61 -36.50 0.03
CA GLY A 29 2.76 -37.48 0.71
C GLY A 29 2.58 -38.72 -0.14
N GLY A 30 2.24 -39.82 0.51
CA GLY A 30 1.95 -41.10 -0.12
C GLY A 30 2.58 -42.27 0.63
N LEU A 31 2.17 -43.48 0.26
CA LEU A 31 2.66 -44.74 0.83
C LEU A 31 3.49 -45.48 -0.21
N LEU A 32 4.78 -45.63 0.05
CA LEU A 32 5.73 -46.32 -0.82
C LEU A 32 5.73 -47.83 -0.52
N GLN A 33 5.58 -48.61 -1.57
CA GLN A 33 5.68 -50.06 -1.55
C GLN A 33 6.64 -50.51 -2.68
N GLY A 34 7.34 -51.62 -2.48
CA GLY A 34 8.20 -52.16 -3.51
C GLY A 34 9.59 -52.51 -3.01
N HIS A 35 10.49 -52.74 -3.93
CA HIS A 35 11.85 -53.14 -3.63
C HIS A 35 12.87 -52.36 -4.46
N ILE A 36 14.04 -52.13 -3.87
CA ILE A 36 15.22 -51.55 -4.50
C ILE A 36 16.38 -52.52 -4.34
N GLN A 37 17.04 -52.80 -5.44
CA GLN A 37 18.26 -53.58 -5.46
C GLN A 37 19.42 -52.67 -5.90
N LEU A 38 20.42 -52.58 -5.06
CA LEU A 38 21.67 -51.89 -5.36
C LEU A 38 22.73 -52.95 -5.62
N HIS A 39 23.31 -52.98 -6.80
CA HIS A 39 24.46 -53.80 -7.11
C HIS A 39 25.56 -52.94 -7.73
N GLN A 40 26.79 -53.42 -7.67
CA GLN A 40 27.95 -52.70 -8.18
C GLN A 40 28.47 -53.40 -9.42
N GLU A 41 28.53 -52.66 -10.54
CA GLU A 41 29.16 -53.11 -11.79
C GLU A 41 30.22 -52.07 -12.18
N ASP A 42 31.43 -52.52 -12.50
CA ASP A 42 32.58 -51.66 -12.86
C ASP A 42 32.81 -50.48 -11.89
N ASN A 43 32.73 -50.76 -10.59
CA ASN A 43 32.86 -49.77 -9.51
C ASN A 43 31.80 -48.65 -9.48
N LYS A 44 30.70 -48.78 -10.21
CA LYS A 44 29.55 -47.86 -10.22
C LYS A 44 28.34 -48.50 -9.57
N PRO A 45 27.66 -47.82 -8.68
CA PRO A 45 26.41 -48.31 -8.10
C PRO A 45 25.30 -48.25 -9.15
N LEU A 46 24.62 -49.36 -9.35
CA LEU A 46 23.46 -49.48 -10.23
C LEU A 46 22.23 -49.79 -9.41
N ILE A 47 21.16 -49.07 -9.71
CA ILE A 47 19.90 -49.16 -8.99
C ILE A 47 18.88 -49.85 -9.89
N GLN A 48 18.34 -50.98 -9.43
CA GLN A 48 17.13 -51.59 -9.99
C GLN A 48 16.03 -51.43 -8.98
N ALA A 49 14.88 -50.93 -9.42
CA ALA A 49 13.76 -50.68 -8.52
C ALA A 49 12.43 -50.96 -9.22
N GLU A 50 11.55 -51.58 -8.48
CA GLU A 50 10.12 -51.64 -8.78
C GLU A 50 9.38 -51.12 -7.57
N MET A 51 8.75 -49.94 -7.73
CA MET A 51 8.10 -49.24 -6.64
C MET A 51 6.74 -48.76 -7.08
N ARG A 52 5.83 -48.74 -6.12
CA ARG A 52 4.52 -48.13 -6.23
C ARG A 52 4.30 -47.17 -5.08
N ILE A 53 3.82 -45.98 -5.40
CA ILE A 53 3.43 -44.97 -4.40
C ILE A 53 1.93 -44.82 -4.50
N ASP A 54 1.20 -45.21 -3.48
CA ASP A 54 -0.23 -44.99 -3.37
C ASP A 54 -0.50 -43.62 -2.76
N HIS A 55 -1.54 -42.94 -3.28
CA HIS A 55 -1.92 -41.58 -2.84
C HIS A 55 -0.79 -40.55 -2.90
N LEU A 56 -0.01 -40.58 -4.00
CA LEU A 56 1.03 -39.60 -4.20
C LEU A 56 0.45 -38.19 -4.18
N ALA A 57 0.95 -37.35 -3.31
CA ALA A 57 0.65 -35.94 -3.24
C ALA A 57 1.93 -35.10 -3.21
N VAL A 58 1.97 -33.99 -3.92
CA VAL A 58 3.05 -33.00 -3.87
C VAL A 58 2.44 -31.65 -3.50
N ASN A 59 2.97 -31.05 -2.43
CA ASN A 59 2.44 -29.79 -1.90
C ASN A 59 0.90 -29.84 -1.73
N GLN A 60 0.40 -30.93 -1.13
CA GLN A 60 -1.02 -31.23 -0.88
C GLN A 60 -1.88 -31.45 -2.14
N GLN A 61 -1.30 -31.45 -3.34
CA GLN A 61 -2.00 -31.76 -4.58
C GLN A 61 -1.89 -33.26 -4.90
N ASN A 62 -3.04 -33.93 -5.01
CA ASN A 62 -3.13 -35.34 -5.34
C ASN A 62 -2.73 -35.60 -6.79
N LEU A 63 -1.74 -36.46 -7.01
CA LEU A 63 -1.27 -36.94 -8.30
C LEU A 63 -1.68 -38.41 -8.58
N GLY A 64 -2.48 -39.01 -7.70
CA GLY A 64 -2.92 -40.38 -7.84
C GLY A 64 -1.96 -41.41 -7.26
N PHE A 65 -1.85 -42.54 -7.91
CA PHE A 65 -0.78 -43.51 -7.61
C PHE A 65 0.32 -43.41 -8.67
N MET A 66 1.56 -43.67 -8.28
CA MET A 66 2.71 -43.65 -9.20
C MET A 66 3.38 -45.01 -9.20
N GLU A 67 3.62 -45.53 -10.38
CA GLU A 67 4.45 -46.71 -10.62
C GLU A 67 5.81 -46.23 -11.12
N LEU A 68 6.88 -46.72 -10.48
CA LEU A 68 8.27 -46.41 -10.84
C LEU A 68 9.02 -47.71 -11.03
N THR A 69 9.61 -47.82 -12.22
CA THR A 69 10.45 -48.96 -12.60
C THR A 69 11.82 -48.44 -13.03
N SER A 70 12.87 -49.05 -12.53
CA SER A 70 14.25 -48.79 -12.94
C SER A 70 14.95 -50.10 -13.23
N LEU A 71 15.45 -50.27 -14.44
CA LEU A 71 16.08 -51.51 -14.90
C LEU A 71 17.39 -51.21 -15.60
N TRP A 72 18.45 -51.92 -15.20
CA TRP A 72 19.74 -51.83 -15.87
C TRP A 72 19.74 -52.64 -17.18
N ASN A 73 20.15 -52.00 -18.27
CA ASN A 73 20.36 -52.65 -19.58
C ASN A 73 21.83 -52.88 -19.83
N THR A 74 22.26 -54.13 -19.76
CA THR A 74 23.68 -54.54 -19.93
C THR A 74 24.22 -54.29 -21.34
N LYS A 75 23.36 -54.33 -22.38
CA LYS A 75 23.78 -54.09 -23.77
C LYS A 75 24.09 -52.62 -24.03
N SER A 76 23.20 -51.74 -23.60
CA SER A 76 23.36 -50.28 -23.77
C SER A 76 24.18 -49.63 -22.66
N LYS A 77 24.52 -50.36 -21.59
CA LYS A 77 25.16 -49.85 -20.36
C LYS A 77 24.42 -48.61 -19.78
N ALA A 78 23.11 -48.67 -19.80
CA ALA A 78 22.23 -47.60 -19.41
C ALA A 78 21.15 -48.11 -18.42
N LEU A 79 20.74 -47.22 -17.54
CA LEU A 79 19.64 -47.43 -16.64
C LEU A 79 18.36 -46.95 -17.32
N PHE A 80 17.46 -47.85 -17.66
CA PHE A 80 16.10 -47.49 -18.07
C PHE A 80 15.29 -47.06 -16.86
N VAL A 81 14.67 -45.91 -16.95
CA VAL A 81 13.78 -45.37 -15.89
C VAL A 81 12.39 -45.11 -16.48
N LYS A 82 11.36 -45.57 -15.81
CA LYS A 82 9.98 -45.28 -16.13
C LYS A 82 9.23 -44.91 -14.86
N ALA A 83 8.55 -43.77 -14.86
CA ALA A 83 7.70 -43.35 -13.79
C ALA A 83 6.37 -42.84 -14.36
N LYS A 84 5.25 -43.43 -13.95
CA LYS A 84 3.93 -43.08 -14.43
C LYS A 84 2.96 -42.87 -13.29
N SER A 85 2.43 -41.66 -13.18
CA SER A 85 1.32 -41.38 -12.26
C SER A 85 -0.02 -41.64 -12.93
N THR A 86 -0.98 -42.10 -12.16
CA THR A 86 -2.35 -42.36 -12.60
C THR A 86 -3.33 -41.77 -11.59
N LEU A 87 -4.06 -40.77 -12.02
CA LEU A 87 -5.12 -40.13 -11.24
C LEU A 87 -6.47 -40.56 -11.78
N VAL A 88 -7.27 -41.19 -10.92
CA VAL A 88 -8.62 -41.63 -11.27
C VAL A 88 -9.63 -40.73 -10.60
N ASN A 89 -10.44 -40.02 -11.39
CA ASN A 89 -11.55 -39.19 -10.94
C ASN A 89 -12.85 -39.72 -11.56
N ASN A 90 -13.68 -40.34 -10.74
CA ASN A 90 -14.97 -40.92 -11.14
C ASN A 90 -14.86 -41.87 -12.36
N LYS A 91 -15.03 -41.33 -13.57
CA LYS A 91 -15.02 -42.12 -14.84
C LYS A 91 -13.80 -41.79 -15.72
N PHE A 92 -12.96 -40.84 -15.31
CA PHE A 92 -11.82 -40.38 -16.12
C PHE A 92 -10.51 -40.76 -15.45
N GLN A 93 -9.63 -41.32 -16.26
CA GLN A 93 -8.25 -41.61 -15.89
C GLN A 93 -7.34 -40.63 -16.61
N SER A 94 -6.43 -40.00 -15.89
CA SER A 94 -5.39 -39.13 -16.44
C SER A 94 -4.02 -39.55 -15.94
N HIS A 95 -2.99 -39.17 -16.68
CA HIS A 95 -1.61 -39.42 -16.33
C HIS A 95 -0.87 -38.10 -16.13
N PRO A 96 -0.98 -37.46 -14.94
CA PRO A 96 -0.35 -36.17 -14.69
C PRO A 96 1.14 -36.16 -14.96
N ILE A 97 1.83 -37.29 -14.78
CA ILE A 97 3.26 -37.47 -15.04
C ILE A 97 3.45 -38.84 -15.71
N ASP A 98 4.08 -38.86 -16.89
CA ASP A 98 4.56 -40.06 -17.58
C ASP A 98 5.99 -39.79 -18.07
N LEU A 99 6.96 -40.33 -17.35
CA LEU A 99 8.40 -40.17 -17.61
C LEU A 99 8.95 -41.52 -18.04
N SER A 100 9.73 -41.53 -19.14
CA SER A 100 10.44 -42.73 -19.56
C SER A 100 11.72 -42.37 -20.33
N GLY A 101 12.75 -43.17 -20.18
CA GLY A 101 14.00 -42.95 -20.90
C GLY A 101 15.21 -43.66 -20.30
N TYR A 102 16.35 -43.23 -20.71
CA TYR A 102 17.63 -43.85 -20.33
C TYR A 102 18.56 -42.86 -19.63
N TYR A 103 19.26 -43.36 -18.63
CA TYR A 103 20.38 -42.67 -17.99
C TYR A 103 21.66 -43.44 -18.25
N TYR A 104 22.64 -42.78 -18.90
CA TYR A 104 23.93 -43.32 -19.27
C TYR A 104 25.02 -42.83 -18.29
N PRO A 105 25.32 -43.55 -17.20
CA PRO A 105 26.23 -43.05 -16.16
C PRO A 105 27.69 -42.97 -16.65
N SER A 106 28.03 -43.71 -17.71
CA SER A 106 29.37 -43.77 -18.25
C SER A 106 29.64 -42.81 -19.40
N ASP A 107 28.64 -42.17 -19.95
CA ASP A 107 28.80 -41.18 -21.02
C ASP A 107 28.96 -39.77 -20.40
N PRO A 108 30.15 -39.13 -20.53
CA PRO A 108 30.36 -37.82 -19.91
C PRO A 108 29.66 -36.66 -20.66
N LYS A 109 29.19 -36.91 -21.89
CA LYS A 109 28.57 -35.90 -22.76
C LYS A 109 27.04 -36.04 -22.83
N GLN A 110 26.54 -37.26 -22.75
CA GLN A 110 25.11 -37.55 -22.90
C GLN A 110 24.67 -38.55 -21.81
N ASN A 111 24.38 -38.02 -20.64
CA ASN A 111 23.88 -38.82 -19.54
C ASN A 111 22.38 -39.08 -19.62
N PHE A 112 21.61 -38.15 -20.21
CA PHE A 112 20.15 -38.21 -20.25
C PHE A 112 19.62 -38.42 -21.68
N ASP A 113 18.63 -39.27 -21.81
CA ASP A 113 17.71 -39.41 -22.92
C ASP A 113 16.34 -39.76 -22.30
N ILE A 114 15.66 -38.74 -21.79
CA ILE A 114 14.45 -38.89 -20.99
C ILE A 114 13.33 -38.07 -21.60
N LYS A 115 12.15 -38.71 -21.78
CA LYS A 115 10.94 -38.07 -22.22
C LYS A 115 9.98 -37.93 -21.05
N LEU A 116 9.47 -36.72 -20.83
CA LEU A 116 8.48 -36.40 -19.83
C LEU A 116 7.22 -35.87 -20.50
N LYS A 117 6.15 -36.64 -20.41
CA LYS A 117 4.81 -36.21 -20.83
C LYS A 117 4.00 -35.87 -19.61
N MET A 118 3.36 -34.72 -19.62
CA MET A 118 2.41 -34.30 -18.61
C MET A 118 1.03 -34.12 -19.23
N GLU A 119 -0.01 -34.60 -18.54
CA GLU A 119 -1.40 -34.44 -18.97
C GLU A 119 -2.21 -33.82 -17.83
N ASN A 120 -2.68 -32.57 -18.04
CA ASN A 120 -3.47 -31.83 -17.06
C ASN A 120 -2.81 -31.81 -15.66
N PHE A 121 -1.50 -31.63 -15.62
CA PHE A 121 -0.76 -31.47 -14.37
C PHE A 121 -1.18 -30.18 -13.67
N ASN A 122 -1.60 -30.25 -12.42
CA ASN A 122 -1.99 -29.06 -11.64
C ASN A 122 -0.76 -28.20 -11.35
N LEU A 123 -0.87 -26.88 -11.55
CA LEU A 123 0.23 -25.93 -11.36
C LEU A 123 0.52 -25.59 -9.88
N LYS A 124 -0.42 -25.84 -8.96
CA LYS A 124 -0.25 -25.51 -7.53
C LYS A 124 1.02 -26.09 -6.89
N PRO A 125 1.46 -27.32 -7.18
CA PRO A 125 2.73 -27.85 -6.65
C PRO A 125 3.95 -27.02 -6.98
N ILE A 126 3.91 -26.23 -8.07
CA ILE A 126 5.02 -25.39 -8.53
C ILE A 126 5.04 -24.04 -7.79
N GLN A 127 3.92 -23.60 -7.22
CA GLN A 127 3.78 -22.28 -6.58
C GLN A 127 4.85 -21.99 -5.52
N PRO A 128 5.27 -22.91 -4.63
CA PRO A 128 6.28 -22.60 -3.61
C PRO A 128 7.62 -22.10 -4.19
N PHE A 129 7.99 -22.54 -5.39
CA PHE A 129 9.20 -22.10 -6.08
C PHE A 129 9.10 -20.66 -6.63
N LEU A 130 7.89 -20.16 -6.80
CA LEU A 130 7.60 -18.84 -7.37
C LEU A 130 7.10 -17.84 -6.32
N ASN A 131 7.02 -18.22 -5.05
CA ASN A 131 6.45 -17.43 -3.97
C ASN A 131 7.14 -16.07 -3.74
N ILE A 132 8.35 -15.88 -4.23
CA ILE A 132 9.04 -14.59 -4.17
C ILE A 132 8.30 -13.51 -4.97
N ALA A 133 7.81 -13.86 -6.16
CA ALA A 133 7.21 -12.91 -7.11
C ALA A 133 5.70 -13.11 -7.30
N ILE A 134 5.20 -14.34 -7.14
CA ILE A 134 3.83 -14.75 -7.43
C ILE A 134 3.11 -15.10 -6.13
N ALA A 135 1.97 -14.47 -5.88
CA ALA A 135 1.13 -14.74 -4.72
C ALA A 135 0.25 -15.98 -4.93
N GLU A 136 -0.18 -16.22 -6.17
CA GLU A 136 -1.12 -17.28 -6.51
C GLU A 136 -0.85 -17.83 -7.91
N LEU A 137 -0.84 -19.15 -8.03
CA LEU A 137 -0.69 -19.89 -9.27
C LEU A 137 -1.74 -20.99 -9.35
N GLU A 138 -2.56 -20.96 -10.38
CA GLU A 138 -3.60 -21.95 -10.62
C GLU A 138 -3.61 -22.39 -12.08
N GLY A 139 -4.34 -23.48 -12.37
CA GLY A 139 -4.51 -24.01 -13.70
C GLY A 139 -3.79 -25.33 -13.92
N PHE A 140 -3.69 -25.71 -15.19
CA PHE A 140 -3.13 -26.99 -15.57
C PHE A 140 -2.06 -26.82 -16.64
N LEU A 141 -1.14 -27.78 -16.71
CA LEU A 141 -0.06 -27.89 -17.69
C LEU A 141 -0.15 -29.23 -18.40
N SER A 142 -0.12 -29.21 -19.73
CA SER A 142 0.15 -30.37 -20.54
C SER A 142 1.45 -30.13 -21.34
N SER A 143 2.33 -31.11 -21.39
CA SER A 143 3.63 -30.93 -22.03
C SER A 143 4.19 -32.22 -22.58
N ASN A 144 5.06 -32.07 -23.58
CA ASN A 144 6.01 -33.09 -24.00
C ASN A 144 7.40 -32.46 -23.92
N ILE A 145 8.18 -32.90 -22.96
CA ILE A 145 9.53 -32.41 -22.68
C ILE A 145 10.52 -33.54 -22.94
N GLU A 146 11.62 -33.22 -23.57
CA GLU A 146 12.77 -34.09 -23.74
C GLU A 146 13.96 -33.51 -22.95
N LEU A 147 14.55 -34.34 -22.13
CA LEU A 147 15.76 -34.03 -21.36
C LEU A 147 16.91 -34.84 -21.92
N GLU A 148 17.88 -34.15 -22.44
CA GLU A 148 19.09 -34.68 -23.03
C GLU A 148 20.35 -34.09 -22.37
N GLY A 149 21.52 -34.38 -22.91
CA GLY A 149 22.79 -33.79 -22.47
C GLY A 149 23.40 -34.46 -21.25
N SER A 150 24.30 -33.76 -20.58
CA SER A 150 25.04 -34.28 -19.43
C SER A 150 24.48 -33.80 -18.10
N VAL A 151 24.85 -34.46 -16.98
CA VAL A 151 24.53 -34.01 -15.62
C VAL A 151 25.02 -32.59 -15.34
N LYS A 152 26.14 -32.19 -15.96
CA LYS A 152 26.68 -30.82 -15.79
C LYS A 152 26.04 -29.79 -16.70
N SER A 153 25.48 -30.22 -17.82
CA SER A 153 24.82 -29.39 -18.81
C SER A 153 23.59 -30.11 -19.34
N PRO A 154 22.48 -30.15 -18.59
CA PRO A 154 21.23 -30.73 -19.04
C PRO A 154 20.60 -29.83 -20.11
N GLU A 155 20.10 -30.44 -21.17
CA GLU A 155 19.41 -29.78 -22.26
C GLU A 155 17.93 -30.18 -22.23
N ILE A 156 17.05 -29.19 -22.11
CA ILE A 156 15.63 -29.40 -22.04
C ILE A 156 14.96 -28.75 -23.25
N HIS A 157 14.18 -29.53 -23.99
CA HIS A 157 13.40 -29.04 -25.10
C HIS A 157 11.95 -29.49 -24.96
N GLY A 158 11.04 -28.69 -25.48
CA GLY A 158 9.65 -29.08 -25.54
C GLY A 158 8.67 -27.92 -25.57
N LYS A 159 7.42 -28.28 -25.40
CA LYS A 159 6.31 -27.35 -25.42
C LYS A 159 5.49 -27.51 -24.16
N LEU A 160 5.22 -26.38 -23.51
CA LEU A 160 4.41 -26.26 -22.32
C LEU A 160 3.06 -25.64 -22.70
N LYS A 161 2.02 -26.45 -22.78
CA LYS A 161 0.66 -25.99 -23.05
C LYS A 161 -0.04 -25.72 -21.75
N PHE A 162 -0.24 -24.46 -21.45
CA PHE A 162 -0.99 -24.00 -20.28
C PHE A 162 -2.50 -24.03 -20.58
N ILE A 163 -3.28 -24.49 -19.62
CA ILE A 163 -4.74 -24.62 -19.73
C ILE A 163 -5.36 -23.90 -18.54
N ARG A 164 -6.07 -22.79 -18.82
CA ARG A 164 -6.70 -21.94 -17.81
C ARG A 164 -5.72 -21.58 -16.68
N ALA A 165 -4.46 -21.28 -17.04
CA ALA A 165 -3.49 -20.81 -16.10
C ALA A 165 -3.89 -19.44 -15.56
N LYS A 166 -3.73 -19.23 -14.25
CA LYS A 166 -3.92 -17.96 -13.57
C LYS A 166 -2.71 -17.65 -12.73
N ILE A 167 -2.22 -16.43 -12.82
CA ILE A 167 -1.12 -15.92 -12.02
C ILE A 167 -1.53 -14.61 -11.36
N ARG A 168 -1.12 -14.41 -10.12
CA ARG A 168 -1.27 -13.14 -9.43
C ARG A 168 0.09 -12.67 -8.92
N PRO A 169 0.78 -11.79 -9.67
CA PRO A 169 2.04 -11.18 -9.22
C PRO A 169 1.79 -10.33 -7.97
N LYS A 170 2.67 -10.43 -6.97
CA LYS A 170 2.52 -9.72 -5.69
C LYS A 170 2.52 -8.21 -5.84
N PHE A 171 3.36 -7.68 -6.72
CA PHE A 171 3.50 -6.24 -6.92
C PHE A 171 2.24 -5.61 -7.53
N PHE A 172 1.64 -6.29 -8.51
CA PHE A 172 0.47 -5.77 -9.24
C PHE A 172 -0.86 -6.12 -8.56
N ASN A 173 -0.86 -7.17 -7.74
CA ASN A 173 -2.04 -7.73 -7.05
C ASN A 173 -3.26 -7.93 -7.96
N THR A 174 -3.02 -8.20 -9.23
CA THR A 174 -4.03 -8.45 -10.25
C THR A 174 -3.89 -9.86 -10.76
N THR A 175 -5.01 -10.56 -10.92
CA THR A 175 -5.01 -11.92 -11.48
C THR A 175 -5.04 -11.84 -12.98
N TYR A 176 -4.03 -12.41 -13.62
CA TYR A 176 -3.97 -12.60 -15.07
C TYR A 176 -4.19 -14.06 -15.41
N SER A 177 -4.84 -14.29 -16.55
CA SER A 177 -5.14 -15.63 -17.02
C SER A 177 -4.70 -15.82 -18.47
N PHE A 178 -4.25 -17.04 -18.80
CA PHE A 178 -3.88 -17.39 -20.15
C PHE A 178 -4.09 -18.89 -20.41
N SER A 179 -4.27 -19.25 -21.68
CA SER A 179 -4.34 -20.63 -22.16
C SER A 179 -3.63 -20.66 -23.50
N ASP A 180 -2.33 -20.97 -23.45
CA ASP A 180 -1.46 -20.89 -24.63
C ASP A 180 -0.23 -21.78 -24.46
N GLU A 181 0.63 -21.82 -25.47
CA GLU A 181 1.83 -22.65 -25.53
C GLU A 181 3.10 -21.81 -25.38
N ILE A 182 3.99 -22.26 -24.50
CA ILE A 182 5.33 -21.70 -24.30
C ILE A 182 6.34 -22.75 -24.79
N ILE A 183 7.31 -22.32 -25.58
CA ILE A 183 8.36 -23.19 -26.13
C ILE A 183 9.58 -23.13 -25.21
N VAL A 184 10.10 -24.29 -24.85
CA VAL A 184 11.34 -24.43 -24.08
C VAL A 184 12.42 -25.01 -24.98
N GLU A 185 13.51 -24.28 -25.08
CA GLU A 185 14.74 -24.70 -25.77
C GLU A 185 15.89 -24.83 -24.74
N PRO A 186 17.02 -25.48 -25.07
CA PRO A 186 18.12 -25.69 -24.12
C PRO A 186 18.67 -24.43 -23.45
N SER A 187 18.55 -23.30 -24.12
CA SER A 187 19.06 -22.00 -23.66
C SER A 187 18.00 -20.89 -23.57
N ARG A 188 16.76 -21.17 -23.93
CA ARG A 188 15.69 -20.15 -24.00
C ARG A 188 14.33 -20.71 -23.66
N ILE A 189 13.53 -19.88 -23.01
CA ILE A 189 12.08 -20.05 -22.87
C ILE A 189 11.44 -18.96 -23.73
N ILE A 190 10.65 -19.33 -24.73
CA ILE A 190 10.15 -18.43 -25.78
C ILE A 190 8.65 -18.22 -25.63
N PHE A 191 8.26 -16.96 -25.61
CA PHE A 191 6.88 -16.49 -25.65
C PHE A 191 6.59 -15.98 -27.07
N ASN A 192 5.61 -16.55 -27.73
CA ASN A 192 5.25 -16.17 -29.09
C ASN A 192 3.79 -15.71 -29.13
N LYS A 193 3.58 -14.39 -29.06
CA LYS A 193 2.25 -13.76 -29.02
C LYS A 193 1.32 -14.38 -27.99
N LEU A 194 1.87 -14.71 -26.81
CA LEU A 194 1.10 -15.27 -25.71
C LEU A 194 -0.03 -14.30 -25.33
N LYS A 195 -1.27 -14.77 -25.46
CA LYS A 195 -2.45 -13.98 -25.11
C LYS A 195 -2.73 -14.07 -23.61
N ILE A 196 -2.62 -12.92 -22.93
CA ILE A 196 -2.89 -12.78 -21.51
C ILE A 196 -4.17 -11.97 -21.33
N ASN A 197 -5.07 -12.43 -20.46
CA ASN A 197 -6.29 -11.71 -20.12
C ASN A 197 -6.20 -11.23 -18.66
N ASP A 198 -6.70 -10.04 -18.40
CA ASP A 198 -6.92 -9.55 -17.04
C ASP A 198 -8.22 -10.11 -16.42
N SER A 199 -8.56 -9.67 -15.22
CA SER A 199 -9.75 -10.14 -14.50
C SER A 199 -11.09 -9.71 -15.15
N LEU A 200 -11.08 -8.72 -16.05
CA LEU A 200 -12.25 -8.25 -16.80
C LEU A 200 -12.30 -8.82 -18.23
N GLY A 201 -11.25 -9.54 -18.65
CA GLY A 201 -11.16 -10.13 -19.97
C GLY A 201 -10.48 -9.25 -21.02
N ASN A 202 -9.94 -8.09 -20.65
CA ASN A 202 -9.10 -7.30 -21.56
C ASN A 202 -7.79 -8.04 -21.84
N VAL A 203 -7.15 -7.71 -22.94
CA VAL A 203 -6.06 -8.50 -23.53
C VAL A 203 -4.73 -7.75 -23.50
N ALA A 204 -3.67 -8.49 -23.21
CA ALA A 204 -2.31 -8.11 -23.51
C ALA A 204 -1.61 -9.22 -24.28
N PHE A 205 -0.79 -8.88 -25.27
CA PHE A 205 0.05 -9.83 -25.97
C PHE A 205 1.48 -9.78 -25.41
N CYS A 206 2.04 -10.95 -25.19
CA CYS A 206 3.38 -11.12 -24.67
C CYS A 206 4.26 -11.82 -25.69
N ASP A 207 5.33 -11.17 -26.13
CA ASP A 207 6.35 -11.69 -27.02
C ASP A 207 7.74 -11.61 -26.39
N GLY A 208 8.62 -12.54 -26.74
CA GLY A 208 9.99 -12.47 -26.31
C GLY A 208 10.55 -13.79 -25.78
N TYR A 209 11.57 -13.68 -24.95
CA TYR A 209 12.22 -14.87 -24.42
C TYR A 209 12.89 -14.60 -23.06
N ILE A 210 13.13 -15.70 -22.35
CA ILE A 210 14.06 -15.76 -21.21
C ILE A 210 15.21 -16.64 -21.62
N ALA A 211 16.41 -16.08 -21.81
CA ALA A 211 17.63 -16.85 -22.03
C ALA A 211 18.18 -17.31 -20.68
N HIS A 212 18.78 -18.50 -20.66
CA HIS A 212 19.39 -19.06 -19.46
C HIS A 212 20.57 -19.97 -19.81
N LYS A 213 21.45 -20.19 -18.84
CA LYS A 213 22.49 -21.23 -18.89
C LYS A 213 22.17 -22.24 -17.79
N ASN A 214 21.69 -23.43 -18.18
CA ASN A 214 21.26 -24.47 -17.22
C ASN A 214 20.28 -23.94 -16.14
N PHE A 215 19.28 -23.11 -16.53
CA PHE A 215 18.35 -22.41 -15.64
C PHE A 215 19.00 -21.46 -14.62
N GLN A 216 20.23 -21.08 -14.87
CA GLN A 216 20.97 -20.03 -14.14
C GLN A 216 21.25 -18.86 -15.08
N ASP A 217 21.77 -17.76 -14.53
CA ASP A 217 22.14 -16.56 -15.31
C ASP A 217 21.02 -16.09 -16.27
N MET A 218 19.80 -16.00 -15.75
CA MET A 218 18.63 -15.66 -16.55
C MET A 218 18.71 -14.24 -17.08
N TYR A 219 18.47 -14.08 -18.38
CA TYR A 219 18.35 -12.81 -19.08
C TYR A 219 16.98 -12.74 -19.77
N LEU A 220 16.24 -11.68 -19.52
CA LEU A 220 14.90 -11.44 -20.07
C LEU A 220 14.96 -10.45 -21.23
N ASP A 221 14.17 -10.69 -22.28
CA ASP A 221 13.77 -9.71 -23.27
C ASP A 221 12.31 -9.99 -23.66
N ILE A 222 11.41 -9.39 -22.89
CA ILE A 222 9.96 -9.59 -22.97
C ILE A 222 9.29 -8.28 -23.34
N ARG A 223 8.38 -8.33 -24.31
CA ARG A 223 7.53 -7.21 -24.74
C ARG A 223 6.08 -7.54 -24.45
N LEU A 224 5.40 -6.60 -23.84
CA LEU A 224 3.97 -6.66 -23.56
C LEU A 224 3.27 -5.54 -24.33
N GLN A 225 2.15 -5.87 -24.95
CA GLN A 225 1.28 -4.94 -25.68
C GLN A 225 -0.12 -5.00 -25.04
N PRO A 226 -0.35 -4.24 -23.97
CA PRO A 226 -1.65 -4.14 -23.33
C PRO A 226 -2.64 -3.31 -24.14
N GLU A 227 -3.92 -3.70 -24.13
CA GLU A 227 -5.05 -2.97 -24.72
C GLU A 227 -6.15 -2.84 -23.65
N ASN A 228 -6.36 -1.63 -23.13
CA ASN A 228 -7.27 -1.34 -22.01
C ASN A 228 -7.11 -2.31 -20.82
N PHE A 229 -5.89 -2.68 -20.53
CA PHE A 229 -5.53 -3.79 -19.67
C PHE A 229 -5.28 -3.32 -18.23
N ILE A 230 -5.77 -4.06 -17.23
CA ILE A 230 -5.49 -3.77 -15.82
C ILE A 230 -4.02 -4.05 -15.53
N LEU A 231 -3.21 -2.99 -15.36
CA LEU A 231 -1.81 -3.14 -14.98
C LEU A 231 -1.69 -3.50 -13.49
N PHE A 232 -2.45 -2.84 -12.63
CA PHE A 232 -2.51 -3.18 -11.21
C PHE A 232 -3.89 -2.89 -10.64
N ASN A 233 -4.22 -3.62 -9.56
CA ASN A 233 -5.39 -3.39 -8.72
C ASN A 233 -4.97 -3.69 -7.28
N ALA A 234 -4.35 -2.71 -6.64
CA ALA A 234 -3.71 -2.86 -5.35
C ALA A 234 -4.38 -1.98 -4.29
N GLU A 235 -4.57 -2.54 -3.10
CA GLU A 235 -4.99 -1.80 -1.92
C GLU A 235 -3.81 -1.10 -1.23
N PRO A 236 -4.04 -0.08 -0.39
CA PRO A 236 -2.97 0.63 0.32
C PRO A 236 -2.05 -0.26 1.16
N GLN A 237 -2.59 -1.35 1.75
CA GLN A 237 -1.81 -2.30 2.54
C GLN A 237 -0.88 -3.16 1.69
N GLN A 238 -1.20 -3.33 0.40
CA GLN A 238 -0.46 -4.20 -0.53
C GLN A 238 0.63 -3.45 -1.28
N ASN A 239 0.39 -2.17 -1.59
CA ASN A 239 1.38 -1.31 -2.22
C ASN A 239 1.33 0.10 -1.63
N LYS A 240 2.37 0.46 -0.90
CA LYS A 240 2.48 1.76 -0.21
C LYS A 240 2.89 2.92 -1.12
N TYR A 241 3.37 2.64 -2.34
CA TYR A 241 3.86 3.67 -3.26
C TYR A 241 2.79 4.15 -4.23
N VAL A 242 1.99 3.21 -4.74
CA VAL A 242 0.87 3.49 -5.63
C VAL A 242 -0.18 2.42 -5.44
N ASN A 243 -1.43 2.81 -5.32
CA ASN A 243 -2.55 1.89 -5.16
C ASN A 243 -3.78 2.35 -5.95
N GLY A 244 -4.87 1.58 -5.87
CA GLY A 244 -6.04 1.76 -6.71
C GLY A 244 -6.00 0.84 -7.92
N ILE A 245 -6.62 1.26 -9.01
CA ILE A 245 -6.70 0.48 -10.25
C ILE A 245 -6.18 1.31 -11.43
N ALA A 246 -5.32 0.72 -12.26
CA ALA A 246 -4.83 1.36 -13.47
C ALA A 246 -5.10 0.50 -14.70
N PHE A 247 -5.84 1.06 -15.65
CA PHE A 247 -6.03 0.54 -17.00
C PHE A 247 -5.08 1.25 -17.94
N ILE A 248 -4.37 0.51 -18.76
CA ILE A 248 -3.39 1.06 -19.70
C ILE A 248 -3.49 0.41 -21.08
N SER A 249 -3.09 1.18 -22.08
CA SER A 249 -2.75 0.71 -23.43
C SER A 249 -1.35 1.17 -23.80
N GLY A 250 -0.65 0.39 -24.65
CA GLY A 250 0.67 0.80 -25.12
C GLY A 250 1.68 -0.34 -25.27
N GLN A 251 2.93 -0.08 -24.93
CA GLN A 251 4.03 -1.04 -25.02
C GLN A 251 4.88 -1.01 -23.77
N ILE A 252 5.21 -2.19 -23.26
CA ILE A 252 6.12 -2.36 -22.13
C ILE A 252 7.18 -3.36 -22.55
N ARG A 253 8.45 -3.04 -22.31
CA ARG A 253 9.58 -3.95 -22.50
C ARG A 253 10.28 -4.18 -21.18
N VAL A 254 10.52 -5.44 -20.86
CA VAL A 254 11.31 -5.86 -19.71
C VAL A 254 12.54 -6.57 -20.24
N SER A 255 13.73 -6.02 -20.01
CA SER A 255 14.99 -6.56 -20.51
C SER A 255 16.08 -6.55 -19.46
N GLY A 256 17.08 -7.42 -19.60
CA GLY A 256 18.23 -7.48 -18.70
C GLY A 256 18.33 -8.77 -17.91
N SER A 257 19.36 -8.87 -17.07
CA SER A 257 19.51 -10.00 -16.15
C SER A 257 18.49 -9.90 -15.01
N ILE A 258 18.10 -11.04 -14.42
CA ILE A 258 17.12 -11.07 -13.32
C ILE A 258 17.53 -10.22 -12.10
N ASN A 259 18.83 -9.98 -11.94
CA ASN A 259 19.37 -9.14 -10.87
C ASN A 259 19.53 -7.67 -11.27
N ASN A 260 19.32 -7.33 -12.54
CA ASN A 260 19.40 -5.96 -13.05
C ASN A 260 18.47 -5.82 -14.27
N LEU A 261 17.19 -5.60 -13.99
CA LEU A 261 16.14 -5.47 -15.00
C LEU A 261 15.97 -4.01 -15.41
N ASN A 262 15.82 -3.81 -16.72
CA ASN A 262 15.38 -2.54 -17.29
C ASN A 262 13.94 -2.69 -17.76
N ILE A 263 13.06 -1.83 -17.28
CA ILE A 263 11.65 -1.74 -17.65
C ILE A 263 11.45 -0.45 -18.42
N GLU A 264 11.14 -0.56 -19.69
CA GLU A 264 10.81 0.55 -20.57
C GLU A 264 9.31 0.50 -20.87
N ALA A 265 8.58 1.57 -20.61
CA ALA A 265 7.16 1.62 -20.90
C ALA A 265 6.79 2.90 -21.66
N ASN A 266 5.94 2.75 -22.66
CA ASN A 266 5.24 3.84 -23.31
C ASN A 266 3.75 3.50 -23.23
N ALA A 267 3.05 4.14 -22.30
CA ALA A 267 1.69 3.76 -21.95
C ALA A 267 0.77 4.98 -21.86
N ILE A 268 -0.50 4.73 -22.19
CA ILE A 268 -1.59 5.70 -22.10
C ILE A 268 -2.55 5.18 -21.04
N THR A 269 -2.99 6.06 -20.14
CA THR A 269 -4.01 5.72 -19.14
C THR A 269 -5.37 5.65 -19.80
N GLU A 270 -6.15 4.62 -19.42
CA GLU A 270 -7.47 4.35 -20.00
C GLU A 270 -8.60 4.64 -19.01
N LYS A 271 -9.82 4.66 -19.55
CA LYS A 271 -11.05 4.87 -18.78
C LYS A 271 -11.21 3.83 -17.68
N GLY A 272 -11.58 4.31 -16.49
CA GLY A 272 -11.74 3.45 -15.30
C GLY A 272 -10.52 3.45 -14.39
N SER A 273 -9.40 4.02 -14.83
CA SER A 273 -8.23 4.21 -13.97
C SER A 273 -8.57 5.14 -12.81
N ASN A 274 -8.25 4.69 -11.59
CA ASN A 274 -8.35 5.46 -10.35
C ASN A 274 -7.09 5.20 -9.54
N ILE A 275 -6.10 6.06 -9.71
CA ILE A 275 -4.74 5.89 -9.22
C ILE A 275 -4.53 6.78 -8.00
N TYR A 276 -4.11 6.20 -6.89
CA TYR A 276 -3.79 6.92 -5.67
C TYR A 276 -2.28 6.86 -5.40
N VAL A 277 -1.69 8.05 -5.27
CA VAL A 277 -0.26 8.24 -4.97
C VAL A 277 -0.14 8.94 -3.62
N PRO A 278 0.22 8.22 -2.55
CA PRO A 278 0.50 8.84 -1.26
C PRO A 278 1.91 9.48 -1.30
N LEU A 279 1.97 10.81 -1.39
CA LEU A 279 3.23 11.56 -1.20
C LEU A 279 3.53 11.80 0.29
N SER A 280 2.83 11.10 1.20
CA SER A 280 3.16 11.16 2.60
C SER A 280 4.63 10.74 2.75
N SER A 281 5.47 11.69 3.12
CA SER A 281 6.78 11.40 3.65
C SER A 281 6.59 10.57 4.92
N THR A 282 6.52 9.25 4.79
CA THR A 282 7.20 8.44 5.76
C THR A 282 8.70 8.72 5.53
N VAL A 283 9.13 9.93 5.82
CA VAL A 283 10.43 10.07 6.43
C VAL A 283 10.28 9.22 7.67
N ASP A 284 10.58 7.95 7.52
CA ASP A 284 11.09 7.17 8.60
C ASP A 284 12.04 8.14 9.29
N VAL A 285 11.69 8.58 10.48
CA VAL A 285 12.61 9.29 11.37
C VAL A 285 13.61 8.21 11.76
N ARG A 286 14.36 7.75 10.75
CA ARG A 286 15.55 6.94 10.91
C ARG A 286 16.57 7.89 11.41
N SER A 287 16.62 7.82 12.73
CA SER A 287 17.80 8.22 13.48
C SER A 287 18.18 9.68 13.30
N SER A 288 17.60 10.54 14.09
CA SER A 288 18.51 11.40 14.83
C SER A 288 19.48 10.44 15.53
N SER A 289 20.68 10.31 14.95
CA SER A 289 21.76 9.44 15.43
C SER A 289 22.32 9.87 16.81
N PHE A 290 21.55 10.61 17.59
CA PHE A 290 21.94 11.19 18.88
C PHE A 290 21.29 10.51 20.09
N LEU A 291 20.37 9.54 19.90
CA LEU A 291 19.78 8.80 21.01
C LEU A 291 19.94 7.31 20.78
N TYR A 292 21.05 6.76 21.24
CA TYR A 292 21.26 5.33 21.38
C TYR A 292 20.62 4.88 22.69
N PHE A 293 19.42 4.33 22.65
CA PHE A 293 18.87 3.56 23.77
C PHE A 293 19.55 2.19 23.80
N LYS A 294 20.55 2.04 24.65
CA LYS A 294 21.14 0.73 24.95
C LYS A 294 20.11 -0.08 25.72
N GLN A 295 19.45 -1.02 25.03
CA GLN A 295 18.64 -2.03 25.72
C GLN A 295 19.57 -3.03 26.41
N PRO A 296 19.29 -3.43 27.66
CA PRO A 296 19.98 -4.55 28.29
C PRO A 296 19.72 -5.81 27.44
N GLU A 297 20.79 -6.58 27.23
CA GLU A 297 20.72 -7.88 26.57
C GLU A 297 19.84 -8.82 27.38
N ASP A 298 18.59 -9.00 26.98
CA ASP A 298 17.76 -10.11 27.42
C ASP A 298 17.69 -11.15 26.32
N THR A 299 18.32 -12.27 26.62
CA THR A 299 18.37 -13.49 25.86
C THR A 299 17.00 -14.18 25.81
N LEU A 300 16.06 -13.63 25.04
CA LEU A 300 14.90 -14.36 24.58
C LEU A 300 14.84 -14.26 23.06
N LYS A 301 15.10 -15.37 22.41
CA LYS A 301 14.91 -15.59 20.98
C LYS A 301 13.47 -15.28 20.59
N LEU A 302 13.16 -13.99 20.40
CA LEU A 302 11.98 -13.59 19.68
C LEU A 302 12.16 -14.04 18.23
N LYS A 303 11.27 -14.90 17.76
CA LYS A 303 11.14 -15.23 16.35
C LYS A 303 11.19 -13.92 15.57
N LYS A 304 12.28 -13.76 14.83
CA LYS A 304 12.46 -12.70 13.85
C LYS A 304 11.29 -12.82 12.87
N VAL A 305 10.30 -11.95 13.00
CA VAL A 305 9.34 -11.74 11.92
C VAL A 305 10.20 -11.26 10.77
N GLU A 306 10.46 -12.12 9.83
CA GLU A 306 11.07 -11.77 8.57
C GLU A 306 10.15 -10.75 7.92
N ARG A 307 10.48 -9.48 8.13
CA ARG A 307 10.02 -8.44 7.21
C ARG A 307 10.62 -8.87 5.87
N THR A 308 9.79 -9.39 5.00
CA THR A 308 10.09 -9.55 3.59
C THR A 308 10.33 -8.14 3.04
N ASN A 309 11.53 -7.62 3.28
CA ASN A 309 12.07 -6.60 2.43
C ASN A 309 12.20 -7.30 1.06
N LEU A 310 11.29 -7.02 0.16
CA LEU A 310 11.60 -7.09 -1.25
C LEU A 310 12.84 -6.19 -1.38
N ASN A 311 14.01 -6.79 -1.31
CA ASN A 311 15.23 -6.17 -1.80
C ASN A 311 15.03 -6.04 -3.31
N VAL A 312 14.36 -4.98 -3.71
CA VAL A 312 14.19 -4.58 -5.10
C VAL A 312 15.46 -3.82 -5.51
N SER A 313 16.60 -4.36 -5.13
CA SER A 313 17.90 -3.91 -5.62
C SER A 313 18.10 -4.56 -6.98
N GLY A 314 18.13 -3.75 -8.02
CA GLY A 314 18.52 -4.23 -9.36
C GLY A 314 17.46 -4.05 -10.45
N PHE A 315 16.52 -3.12 -10.34
CA PHE A 315 15.71 -2.74 -11.50
C PHE A 315 15.79 -1.24 -11.78
N ASN A 316 15.76 -0.90 -13.05
CA ASN A 316 15.61 0.48 -13.53
C ASN A 316 14.30 0.57 -14.29
N VAL A 317 13.53 1.61 -14.07
CA VAL A 317 12.29 1.90 -14.81
C VAL A 317 12.47 3.21 -15.56
N PHE A 318 12.16 3.17 -16.83
CA PHE A 318 11.99 4.35 -17.66
C PHE A 318 10.60 4.27 -18.31
N SER A 319 9.71 5.18 -17.97
CA SER A 319 8.35 5.15 -18.47
C SER A 319 7.90 6.50 -18.98
N VAL A 320 7.36 6.53 -20.17
CA VAL A 320 6.64 7.67 -20.74
C VAL A 320 5.15 7.39 -20.61
N LEU A 321 4.49 8.15 -19.76
CA LEU A 321 3.08 8.00 -19.47
C LEU A 321 2.29 9.17 -20.07
N THR A 322 1.34 8.87 -20.95
CA THR A 322 0.33 9.82 -21.40
C THR A 322 -0.89 9.68 -20.48
N LEU A 323 -1.08 10.67 -19.63
CA LEU A 323 -2.24 10.75 -18.74
C LEU A 323 -3.41 11.37 -19.50
N THR A 324 -4.59 10.73 -19.41
CA THR A 324 -5.79 11.17 -20.12
C THR A 324 -6.85 11.68 -19.14
N PRO A 325 -7.77 12.56 -19.57
CA PRO A 325 -8.87 13.02 -18.72
C PRO A 325 -9.85 11.92 -18.28
N GLN A 326 -9.71 10.71 -18.81
CA GLN A 326 -10.52 9.55 -18.43
C GLN A 326 -10.00 8.82 -17.19
N ALA A 327 -8.74 9.10 -16.80
CA ALA A 327 -8.12 8.58 -15.61
C ALA A 327 -8.27 9.58 -14.44
N ARG A 328 -8.67 9.06 -13.28
CA ARG A 328 -8.70 9.83 -12.03
C ARG A 328 -7.41 9.62 -11.26
N ILE A 329 -6.79 10.70 -10.84
CA ILE A 329 -5.56 10.68 -10.05
C ILE A 329 -5.85 11.34 -8.72
N LYS A 330 -5.48 10.67 -7.64
CA LYS A 330 -5.58 11.15 -6.27
C LYS A 330 -4.20 11.18 -5.64
N VAL A 331 -3.84 12.31 -5.06
CA VAL A 331 -2.52 12.53 -4.45
C VAL A 331 -2.72 13.05 -3.04
N SER A 332 -2.22 12.33 -2.03
CA SER A 332 -2.15 12.87 -0.66
C SER A 332 -0.86 13.65 -0.47
N LEU A 333 -1.02 14.86 0.03
CA LEU A 333 0.10 15.76 0.31
C LEU A 333 0.79 15.39 1.63
N PRO A 334 2.10 15.66 1.77
CA PRO A 334 2.84 15.44 3.01
C PRO A 334 2.25 16.22 4.19
N GLN A 335 2.54 15.75 5.42
CA GLN A 335 2.15 16.41 6.67
C GLN A 335 0.63 16.64 6.83
N ASP A 336 -0.18 15.75 6.23
CA ASP A 336 -1.65 15.86 6.25
C ASP A 336 -2.19 17.20 5.72
N ALA A 337 -1.43 17.85 4.84
CA ALA A 337 -1.83 19.13 4.24
C ALA A 337 -3.09 19.02 3.37
N GLY A 338 -3.49 17.80 3.04
CA GLY A 338 -4.73 17.52 2.32
C GLY A 338 -4.55 16.52 1.19
N THR A 339 -5.58 16.42 0.37
CA THR A 339 -5.62 15.49 -0.76
C THR A 339 -6.13 16.20 -2.01
N ILE A 340 -5.38 16.08 -3.09
CA ILE A 340 -5.78 16.54 -4.43
C ILE A 340 -6.33 15.33 -5.17
N GLU A 341 -7.51 15.45 -5.74
CA GLU A 341 -8.13 14.42 -6.59
C GLU A 341 -8.69 15.09 -7.84
N GLY A 342 -8.41 14.51 -8.99
CA GLY A 342 -8.91 15.09 -10.24
C GLY A 342 -8.64 14.25 -11.46
N THR A 343 -9.13 14.77 -12.57
CA THR A 343 -8.88 14.28 -13.94
C THR A 343 -8.18 15.36 -14.74
N GLY A 344 -7.31 14.97 -15.64
CA GLY A 344 -6.52 15.91 -16.42
C GLY A 344 -5.73 15.20 -17.49
N GLU A 345 -4.87 15.95 -18.17
CA GLU A 345 -4.04 15.45 -19.25
C GLU A 345 -2.59 15.91 -19.08
N GLY A 346 -1.69 15.08 -19.57
CA GLY A 346 -0.27 15.39 -19.52
C GLY A 346 0.61 14.26 -20.02
N MET A 347 1.84 14.59 -20.33
CA MET A 347 2.87 13.62 -20.64
C MET A 347 3.93 13.67 -19.54
N ILE A 348 4.13 12.55 -18.87
CA ILE A 348 5.01 12.41 -17.72
C ILE A 348 6.04 11.32 -18.02
N THR A 349 7.32 11.65 -17.90
CA THR A 349 8.40 10.69 -17.88
C THR A 349 8.73 10.34 -16.43
N LEU A 350 8.71 9.06 -16.12
CA LEU A 350 9.01 8.53 -14.81
C LEU A 350 10.27 7.67 -14.89
N GLU A 351 11.25 7.96 -14.05
CA GLU A 351 12.49 7.21 -13.93
C GLU A 351 12.67 6.72 -12.49
N VAL A 352 12.91 5.42 -12.34
CA VAL A 352 13.28 4.83 -11.05
C VAL A 352 14.58 4.08 -11.25
N ASN A 353 15.58 4.40 -10.46
CA ASN A 353 16.85 3.69 -10.51
C ASN A 353 16.90 2.51 -9.52
N SER A 354 17.97 1.71 -9.62
CA SER A 354 18.18 0.52 -8.78
C SER A 354 18.32 0.82 -7.27
N ARG A 355 18.47 2.08 -6.87
CA ARG A 355 18.48 2.52 -5.46
C ARG A 355 17.09 2.91 -4.98
N GLY A 356 16.11 3.01 -5.89
CA GLY A 356 14.75 3.41 -5.60
C GLY A 356 14.55 4.93 -5.65
N ASP A 357 15.54 5.70 -6.18
CA ASP A 357 15.37 7.13 -6.41
C ASP A 357 14.38 7.34 -7.55
N LEU A 358 13.35 8.13 -7.29
CA LEU A 358 12.27 8.44 -8.22
C LEU A 358 12.46 9.85 -8.79
N ASN A 359 12.56 9.95 -10.12
CA ASN A 359 12.52 11.19 -10.87
C ASN A 359 11.27 11.24 -11.76
N ILE A 360 10.59 12.37 -11.74
CA ILE A 360 9.44 12.64 -12.59
C ILE A 360 9.71 13.90 -13.38
N ASN A 361 9.49 13.86 -14.69
CA ASN A 361 9.61 15.01 -15.57
C ASN A 361 8.35 15.13 -16.43
N GLY A 362 7.92 16.37 -16.68
CA GLY A 362 6.77 16.64 -17.53
C GLY A 362 5.75 17.55 -16.87
N GLN A 363 4.61 17.70 -17.53
CA GLN A 363 3.54 18.59 -17.08
C GLN A 363 2.21 17.86 -17.07
N TYR A 364 1.41 18.15 -16.04
CA TYR A 364 0.04 17.69 -15.91
C TYR A 364 -0.89 18.89 -15.74
N GLU A 365 -1.93 18.98 -16.60
CA GLU A 365 -2.96 20.00 -16.56
C GLU A 365 -4.28 19.40 -16.03
N ILE A 366 -4.81 19.97 -14.98
CA ILE A 366 -6.05 19.53 -14.35
C ILE A 366 -7.24 20.09 -15.15
N GLN A 367 -8.10 19.19 -15.62
CA GLN A 367 -9.35 19.51 -16.32
C GLN A 367 -10.51 19.72 -15.36
N SER A 368 -10.60 18.87 -14.33
CA SER A 368 -11.53 18.99 -13.21
C SER A 368 -10.96 18.30 -11.99
N GLY A 369 -11.20 18.84 -10.81
CA GLY A 369 -10.68 18.25 -9.60
C GLY A 369 -11.20 18.91 -8.34
N SER A 370 -10.83 18.31 -7.22
CA SER A 370 -11.09 18.84 -5.89
C SER A 370 -9.84 18.76 -5.04
N PHE A 371 -9.69 19.71 -4.17
CA PHE A 371 -8.66 19.76 -3.15
C PHE A 371 -9.31 19.71 -1.77
N LEU A 372 -9.17 18.60 -1.09
CA LEU A 372 -9.51 18.51 0.32
C LEU A 372 -8.41 19.20 1.11
N PHE A 373 -8.61 20.48 1.38
CA PHE A 373 -7.73 21.27 2.21
C PHE A 373 -7.91 20.88 3.67
N ASN A 374 -6.83 20.50 4.33
CA ASN A 374 -6.84 20.13 5.74
C ASN A 374 -5.85 21.02 6.50
N LEU A 375 -6.34 21.73 7.50
CA LEU A 375 -5.52 22.59 8.34
C LEU A 375 -5.39 21.93 9.72
N GLN A 376 -4.28 21.20 9.94
CA GLN A 376 -3.89 20.60 11.24
C GLN A 376 -5.03 19.88 11.97
N ASN A 377 -5.93 19.21 11.26
CA ASN A 377 -7.14 18.55 11.79
C ASN A 377 -8.17 19.49 12.47
N ILE A 378 -7.97 20.81 12.39
CA ILE A 378 -8.91 21.80 12.92
C ILE A 378 -10.00 22.10 11.90
N LEU A 379 -9.64 22.17 10.62
CA LEU A 379 -10.54 22.51 9.54
C LEU A 379 -10.27 21.66 8.31
N SER A 380 -11.27 20.95 7.83
CA SER A 380 -11.24 20.28 6.53
C SER A 380 -12.28 20.89 5.60
N ARG A 381 -11.85 21.35 4.43
CA ARG A 381 -12.74 21.97 3.44
C ARG A 381 -12.45 21.44 2.04
N MET A 382 -13.50 21.07 1.34
CA MET A 382 -13.42 20.72 -0.07
C MET A 382 -13.42 21.98 -0.92
N LEU A 383 -12.38 22.17 -1.72
CA LEU A 383 -12.23 23.23 -2.70
C LEU A 383 -12.32 22.62 -4.09
N GLU A 384 -12.97 23.28 -5.03
CA GLU A 384 -13.01 22.89 -6.44
C GLU A 384 -11.77 23.43 -7.14
N ILE A 385 -11.03 22.57 -7.82
CA ILE A 385 -9.85 23.00 -8.60
C ILE A 385 -10.32 23.50 -9.95
N GLU A 386 -9.93 24.73 -10.29
CA GLU A 386 -10.29 25.35 -11.55
C GLU A 386 -9.48 24.72 -12.70
N LYS A 387 -10.15 24.57 -13.85
CA LYS A 387 -9.56 24.10 -15.10
C LYS A 387 -8.35 24.97 -15.50
N GLY A 388 -7.31 24.34 -16.03
CA GLY A 388 -6.05 25.00 -16.40
C GLY A 388 -5.06 25.13 -15.25
N SER A 389 -5.37 24.55 -14.08
CA SER A 389 -4.39 24.38 -13.02
C SER A 389 -3.33 23.37 -13.44
N THR A 390 -2.04 23.68 -13.21
CA THR A 390 -0.93 22.88 -13.72
C THR A 390 0.04 22.44 -12.62
N ILE A 391 0.63 21.27 -12.84
CA ILE A 391 1.75 20.76 -12.05
C ILE A 391 2.88 20.44 -13.02
N HIS A 392 4.06 21.02 -12.82
CA HIS A 392 5.25 20.79 -13.62
C HIS A 392 6.31 20.07 -12.78
N PHE A 393 6.73 18.91 -13.24
CA PHE A 393 7.73 18.07 -12.60
C PHE A 393 9.08 18.23 -13.30
N SER A 394 10.16 18.35 -12.53
CA SER A 394 11.53 18.48 -13.02
C SER A 394 12.55 17.73 -12.16
N GLY A 395 12.31 16.45 -11.92
CA GLY A 395 13.14 15.56 -11.09
C GLY A 395 12.39 15.05 -9.88
N ASP A 396 12.79 15.43 -8.66
CA ASP A 396 12.10 15.01 -7.43
C ASP A 396 10.63 15.46 -7.44
N PRO A 397 9.65 14.55 -7.30
CA PRO A 397 8.23 14.89 -7.31
C PRO A 397 7.84 15.89 -6.21
N LEU A 398 8.59 15.96 -5.10
CA LEU A 398 8.35 16.90 -4.02
C LEU A 398 8.82 18.34 -4.36
N ASP A 399 9.72 18.48 -5.32
CA ASP A 399 10.19 19.78 -5.84
C ASP A 399 9.34 20.30 -7.01
N ALA A 400 8.22 19.64 -7.33
CA ALA A 400 7.33 20.04 -8.40
C ALA A 400 6.91 21.52 -8.29
N GLN A 401 6.81 22.18 -9.44
CA GLN A 401 6.27 23.53 -9.55
C GLN A 401 4.76 23.44 -9.79
N ILE A 402 3.99 24.17 -9.01
CA ILE A 402 2.55 24.21 -9.14
C ILE A 402 2.04 25.59 -9.51
N ASN A 403 0.93 25.60 -10.24
CA ASN A 403 0.11 26.78 -10.48
C ASN A 403 -1.35 26.33 -10.38
N LEU A 404 -1.85 26.24 -9.14
CA LEU A 404 -3.17 25.72 -8.84
C LEU A 404 -4.09 26.85 -8.41
N ARG A 405 -5.31 26.83 -8.93
CA ARG A 405 -6.40 27.68 -8.50
C ARG A 405 -7.51 26.80 -7.96
N ALA A 406 -7.82 26.95 -6.66
CA ALA A 406 -8.89 26.21 -6.04
C ALA A 406 -9.89 27.17 -5.39
N SER A 407 -11.18 26.88 -5.49
CA SER A 407 -12.23 27.78 -5.06
C SER A 407 -13.32 27.06 -4.30
N PHE A 408 -14.01 27.81 -3.46
CA PHE A 408 -15.29 27.38 -2.89
C PHE A 408 -16.28 28.56 -2.92
N THR A 409 -17.56 28.23 -2.99
CA THR A 409 -18.62 29.22 -2.98
C THR A 409 -19.44 29.07 -1.71
N THR A 410 -19.58 30.18 -0.97
CA THR A 410 -20.47 30.24 0.20
C THR A 410 -21.53 31.31 -0.01
N ARG A 411 -22.62 31.25 0.78
CA ARG A 411 -23.66 32.31 0.80
C ARG A 411 -23.53 33.06 2.12
N THR A 412 -23.23 34.35 2.01
CA THR A 412 -23.04 35.22 3.18
C THR A 412 -23.66 36.61 2.97
N THR A 413 -23.74 37.37 4.04
CA THR A 413 -24.22 38.76 4.02
C THR A 413 -23.02 39.72 3.91
N LEU A 414 -23.27 40.93 3.41
CA LEU A 414 -22.24 41.98 3.33
C LEU A 414 -22.13 42.79 4.64
N SER A 415 -22.99 42.53 5.64
CA SER A 415 -23.05 43.27 6.90
C SER A 415 -21.70 43.30 7.64
N GLY A 416 -20.90 42.24 7.56
CA GLY A 416 -19.55 42.15 8.16
C GLY A 416 -18.53 43.12 7.56
N LEU A 417 -18.77 43.71 6.38
CA LEU A 417 -17.83 44.63 5.74
C LEU A 417 -18.01 46.09 6.18
N GLY A 418 -19.10 46.41 6.91
CA GLY A 418 -19.40 47.79 7.35
C GLY A 418 -19.56 48.75 6.17
N LEU A 419 -20.28 48.31 5.14
CA LEU A 419 -20.62 49.11 3.98
C LEU A 419 -21.70 50.15 4.34
N ASP A 420 -21.55 51.33 3.80
CA ASP A 420 -22.54 52.41 3.95
C ASP A 420 -23.65 52.26 2.89
N LEU A 421 -24.37 51.15 2.96
CA LEU A 421 -25.46 50.75 2.06
C LEU A 421 -26.71 50.43 2.87
N ASP A 422 -27.87 50.42 2.18
CA ASP A 422 -29.13 50.05 2.79
C ASP A 422 -29.04 48.69 3.52
N SER A 423 -29.64 48.64 4.70
CA SER A 423 -29.64 47.42 5.55
C SER A 423 -30.30 46.23 4.87
N THR A 424 -31.26 46.44 3.98
CA THR A 424 -31.87 45.38 3.16
C THR A 424 -30.90 44.74 2.20
N VAL A 425 -29.99 45.53 1.61
CA VAL A 425 -28.95 45.08 0.68
C VAL A 425 -27.83 44.35 1.43
N THR A 426 -27.35 44.93 2.53
CA THR A 426 -26.25 44.37 3.32
C THR A 426 -26.65 43.09 4.07
N SER A 427 -27.93 42.89 4.39
CA SER A 427 -28.45 41.69 5.06
C SER A 427 -28.82 40.56 4.09
N ALA A 428 -28.89 40.86 2.79
CA ALA A 428 -29.18 39.83 1.79
C ALA A 428 -28.02 38.82 1.68
N ARG A 429 -28.34 37.51 1.67
CA ARG A 429 -27.35 36.44 1.46
C ARG A 429 -27.03 36.29 -0.02
N ILE A 430 -25.84 36.68 -0.41
CA ILE A 430 -25.33 36.59 -1.78
C ILE A 430 -24.28 35.45 -1.90
N PRO A 431 -24.13 34.84 -3.09
CA PRO A 431 -23.05 33.90 -3.33
C PRO A 431 -21.69 34.64 -3.43
N VAL A 432 -20.72 34.18 -2.65
CA VAL A 432 -19.35 34.68 -2.64
C VAL A 432 -18.44 33.55 -2.99
N LYS A 433 -17.68 33.68 -4.07
CA LYS A 433 -16.68 32.72 -4.52
C LYS A 433 -15.30 33.16 -4.02
N THR A 434 -14.71 32.32 -3.22
CA THR A 434 -13.40 32.55 -2.62
C THR A 434 -12.38 31.63 -3.31
N ILE A 435 -11.27 32.18 -3.75
CA ILE A 435 -10.27 31.48 -4.55
C ILE A 435 -8.92 31.56 -3.84
N ILE A 436 -8.28 30.39 -3.72
CA ILE A 436 -6.89 30.25 -3.30
C ILE A 436 -6.01 29.98 -4.53
N HIS A 437 -4.95 30.74 -4.67
CA HIS A 437 -3.92 30.53 -5.69
C HIS A 437 -2.67 29.99 -5.01
N LEU A 438 -2.22 28.81 -5.46
CA LEU A 438 -1.02 28.16 -4.99
C LEU A 438 0.00 28.16 -6.14
N GLN A 439 1.12 28.82 -5.97
CA GLN A 439 2.15 28.98 -7.01
C GLN A 439 3.52 28.58 -6.47
N ASN A 440 4.46 28.28 -7.37
CA ASN A 440 5.84 27.86 -7.09
C ASN A 440 5.94 26.43 -6.57
N LYS A 441 6.82 26.13 -5.61
CA LYS A 441 7.10 24.78 -5.15
C LYS A 441 5.93 24.15 -4.40
N LEU A 442 5.65 22.89 -4.69
CA LEU A 442 4.56 22.09 -4.09
C LEU A 442 4.62 22.07 -2.56
N LEU A 443 5.82 21.91 -1.97
CA LEU A 443 5.98 21.83 -0.51
C LEU A 443 6.02 23.20 0.19
N ASN A 444 6.27 24.28 -0.55
CA ASN A 444 6.30 25.63 -0.01
C ASN A 444 5.72 26.62 -1.04
N PRO A 445 4.41 26.52 -1.30
CA PRO A 445 3.77 27.35 -2.30
C PRO A 445 3.67 28.81 -1.83
N PHE A 446 3.76 29.71 -2.78
CA PHE A 446 3.32 31.08 -2.59
C PHE A 446 1.80 31.11 -2.66
N ILE A 447 1.14 31.54 -1.60
CA ILE A 447 -0.31 31.50 -1.46
C ILE A 447 -0.86 32.92 -1.55
N THR A 448 -1.81 33.13 -2.44
CA THR A 448 -2.60 34.37 -2.52
C THR A 448 -4.10 34.04 -2.54
N PHE A 449 -4.88 34.99 -2.14
CA PHE A 449 -6.33 34.83 -2.05
C PHE A 449 -7.04 35.90 -2.88
N SER A 450 -8.16 35.52 -3.47
CA SER A 450 -9.07 36.45 -4.14
C SER A 450 -10.52 36.09 -3.85
N ILE A 451 -11.38 37.08 -3.88
CA ILE A 451 -12.81 36.94 -3.63
C ILE A 451 -13.56 37.51 -4.83
N GLN A 452 -14.56 36.80 -5.31
CA GLN A 452 -15.41 37.15 -6.43
C GLN A 452 -16.88 37.10 -6.04
N PHE A 453 -17.67 37.91 -6.67
CA PHE A 453 -19.13 38.01 -6.44
C PHE A 453 -19.88 37.65 -7.73
N PRO A 454 -20.16 36.34 -8.00
CA PRO A 454 -20.70 35.88 -9.29
C PRO A 454 -22.07 36.48 -9.68
N LYS A 455 -22.84 36.96 -8.70
CA LYS A 455 -24.20 37.44 -8.89
C LYS A 455 -24.46 38.61 -7.94
N ILE A 456 -23.88 39.76 -8.22
CA ILE A 456 -24.08 41.00 -7.46
C ILE A 456 -24.29 42.15 -8.44
N ASP A 457 -25.00 43.17 -8.02
CA ASP A 457 -25.15 44.43 -8.77
C ASP A 457 -23.78 45.10 -8.93
N PRO A 458 -23.39 45.61 -10.14
CA PRO A 458 -22.09 46.22 -10.37
C PRO A 458 -21.75 47.41 -9.48
N ASP A 459 -22.77 48.18 -9.05
CA ASP A 459 -22.55 49.34 -8.17
C ASP A 459 -22.22 48.85 -6.74
N ILE A 460 -22.90 47.81 -6.28
CA ILE A 460 -22.61 47.17 -5.00
C ILE A 460 -21.23 46.49 -5.05
N GLU A 461 -20.93 45.83 -6.14
CA GLU A 461 -19.62 45.19 -6.33
C GLU A 461 -18.48 46.19 -6.19
N ARG A 462 -18.57 47.34 -6.84
CA ARG A 462 -17.59 48.41 -6.70
C ARG A 462 -17.43 48.93 -5.27
N ALA A 463 -18.53 49.12 -4.54
CA ALA A 463 -18.51 49.50 -3.14
C ALA A 463 -17.85 48.43 -2.24
N VAL A 464 -18.12 47.16 -2.51
CA VAL A 464 -17.50 46.03 -1.81
C VAL A 464 -16.01 45.98 -2.05
N TYR A 465 -15.53 46.05 -3.31
CA TYR A 465 -14.09 46.02 -3.62
C TYR A 465 -13.34 47.25 -3.09
N ALA A 466 -13.97 48.41 -3.06
CA ALA A 466 -13.40 49.62 -2.45
C ALA A 466 -13.14 49.42 -0.94
N LYS A 467 -13.96 48.65 -0.27
CA LYS A 467 -13.84 48.37 1.17
C LYS A 467 -12.92 47.18 1.49
N LEU A 468 -12.86 46.20 0.60
CA LEU A 468 -12.11 44.97 0.82
C LEU A 468 -10.57 45.15 0.69
N ASP A 469 -10.07 46.25 0.14
CA ASP A 469 -8.64 46.47 -0.13
C ASP A 469 -7.97 45.21 -0.73
N THR A 470 -8.36 44.84 -1.94
CA THR A 470 -7.90 43.62 -2.62
C THR A 470 -6.40 43.61 -2.91
N THR A 471 -5.71 44.76 -2.76
CA THR A 471 -4.25 44.86 -2.90
C THR A 471 -3.53 44.41 -1.62
N ASN A 472 -4.20 44.44 -0.47
CA ASN A 472 -3.62 44.04 0.79
C ASN A 472 -3.85 42.54 1.06
N GLN A 473 -2.82 41.74 0.81
CA GLN A 473 -2.88 40.29 1.00
C GLN A 473 -3.21 39.87 2.43
N MET A 474 -2.88 40.66 3.45
CA MET A 474 -3.21 40.36 4.83
C MET A 474 -4.73 40.46 5.06
N VAL A 475 -5.35 41.52 4.54
CA VAL A 475 -6.81 41.69 4.59
C VAL A 475 -7.50 40.56 3.83
N MET A 476 -7.01 40.24 2.64
CA MET A 476 -7.57 39.17 1.82
C MET A 476 -7.44 37.80 2.51
N THR A 477 -6.32 37.53 3.17
CA THR A 477 -6.12 36.30 3.95
C THR A 477 -7.11 36.22 5.12
N GLN A 478 -7.30 37.31 5.87
CA GLN A 478 -8.25 37.36 6.98
C GLN A 478 -9.68 37.11 6.51
N GLN A 479 -10.10 37.74 5.42
CA GLN A 479 -11.44 37.54 4.86
C GLN A 479 -11.62 36.13 4.30
N PHE A 480 -10.59 35.57 3.64
CA PHE A 480 -10.61 34.19 3.18
C PHE A 480 -10.83 33.21 4.33
N VAL A 481 -10.06 33.36 5.41
CA VAL A 481 -10.17 32.48 6.59
C VAL A 481 -11.55 32.66 7.25
N SER A 482 -12.04 33.89 7.39
CA SER A 482 -13.34 34.15 7.95
C SER A 482 -14.49 33.52 7.14
N LEU A 483 -14.42 33.63 5.81
CA LEU A 483 -15.39 33.00 4.93
C LEU A 483 -15.26 31.45 4.96
N LEU A 484 -14.04 30.93 5.08
CA LEU A 484 -13.77 29.50 5.12
C LEU A 484 -14.33 28.84 6.39
N VAL A 485 -14.13 29.50 7.55
CA VAL A 485 -14.48 28.98 8.88
C VAL A 485 -15.89 29.40 9.30
N LEU A 486 -16.16 30.72 9.23
CA LEU A 486 -17.38 31.30 9.79
C LEU A 486 -18.50 31.47 8.75
N ASN A 487 -18.21 31.25 7.46
CA ASN A 487 -19.12 31.58 6.35
C ASN A 487 -19.61 33.03 6.39
N ASN A 488 -18.80 33.95 6.91
CA ASN A 488 -19.16 35.36 7.05
C ASN A 488 -17.93 36.25 6.86
N PHE A 489 -18.11 37.50 6.44
CA PHE A 489 -17.04 38.50 6.40
C PHE A 489 -16.68 38.93 7.83
N SER A 490 -15.37 39.13 8.06
CA SER A 490 -14.86 39.66 9.33
C SER A 490 -14.81 41.18 9.28
N PHE A 491 -15.20 41.84 10.38
CA PHE A 491 -14.94 43.27 10.54
C PHE A 491 -13.44 43.54 10.48
N ALA A 492 -13.01 44.54 9.72
CA ALA A 492 -11.61 44.93 9.65
C ALA A 492 -11.13 45.33 11.04
N VAL A 493 -10.30 44.48 11.65
CA VAL A 493 -9.55 44.83 12.85
C VAL A 493 -8.46 45.80 12.44
N THR A 494 -8.63 47.08 12.72
CA THR A 494 -7.63 48.10 12.49
C THR A 494 -6.37 47.78 13.25
N ASN A 495 -5.33 47.54 12.49
CA ASN A 495 -3.88 47.50 12.81
C ASN A 495 -3.51 47.82 14.25
N LYS A 496 -3.04 46.81 14.99
CA LYS A 496 -1.87 46.99 15.88
C LYS A 496 -1.40 45.66 16.48
N SER A 497 -0.84 44.76 15.72
CA SER A 497 0.08 43.75 16.26
C SER A 497 0.34 42.56 15.31
N PHE A 498 0.92 42.81 14.16
CA PHE A 498 1.57 41.74 13.43
C PHE A 498 2.99 42.22 13.05
N GLY A 499 3.91 42.07 14.02
CA GLY A 499 5.32 42.38 13.82
C GLY A 499 6.02 41.32 12.97
N ASN A 500 6.83 41.81 12.07
CA ASN A 500 7.88 41.19 11.25
C ASN A 500 8.28 39.76 11.59
N SER A 501 7.90 38.79 10.77
CA SER A 501 8.65 37.57 10.58
C SER A 501 8.55 37.09 9.10
N LEU A 502 9.38 37.68 8.28
CA LEU A 502 9.74 37.19 6.95
C LEU A 502 10.51 35.86 7.12
N GLY A 503 9.85 34.72 7.03
CA GLY A 503 10.51 33.43 7.12
C GLY A 503 9.62 32.25 7.51
N ILE A 504 8.37 32.48 7.84
CA ILE A 504 7.43 31.41 8.22
C ILE A 504 6.73 30.92 6.93
N SER A 505 6.69 29.62 6.71
CA SER A 505 5.96 29.04 5.57
C SER A 505 4.52 29.57 5.55
N SER A 506 3.99 29.84 4.36
CA SER A 506 2.62 30.37 4.18
C SER A 506 1.58 29.51 4.91
N PHE A 507 1.86 28.24 5.09
CA PHE A 507 1.03 27.29 5.82
C PHE A 507 1.04 27.54 7.33
N GLN A 508 2.21 27.84 7.91
CA GLN A 508 2.37 28.20 9.32
C GLN A 508 1.71 29.53 9.63
N MET A 509 1.74 30.46 8.68
CA MET A 509 1.06 31.77 8.79
C MET A 509 -0.47 31.62 8.83
N LEU A 510 -1.05 30.80 7.99
CA LEU A 510 -2.48 30.45 8.01
C LEU A 510 -2.90 29.76 9.32
N SER A 511 -2.13 28.80 9.78
CA SER A 511 -2.34 28.08 11.02
C SER A 511 -2.31 29.01 12.23
N ASN A 512 -1.32 29.90 12.29
CA ASN A 512 -1.21 30.89 13.36
C ASN A 512 -2.34 31.91 13.34
N GLN A 513 -2.82 32.30 12.16
CA GLN A 513 -3.94 33.24 12.04
C GLN A 513 -5.27 32.61 12.46
N ILE A 514 -5.54 31.35 12.09
CA ILE A 514 -6.74 30.63 12.53
C ILE A 514 -6.67 30.39 14.05
N SER A 515 -5.54 29.95 14.58
CA SER A 515 -5.36 29.77 16.02
C SER A 515 -5.55 31.09 16.79
N ASN A 516 -5.04 32.21 16.26
CA ASN A 516 -5.24 33.53 16.86
C ASN A 516 -6.70 34.01 16.77
N LEU A 517 -7.42 33.69 15.69
CA LEU A 517 -8.85 33.99 15.59
C LEU A 517 -9.68 33.17 16.59
N LEU A 518 -9.33 31.90 16.75
CA LEU A 518 -10.00 31.00 17.71
C LEU A 518 -9.67 31.38 19.16
N SER A 519 -8.42 31.79 19.46
CA SER A 519 -8.01 32.25 20.80
C SER A 519 -8.63 33.60 21.21
N GLN A 520 -9.03 34.43 20.26
CA GLN A 520 -9.78 35.67 20.54
C GLN A 520 -11.24 35.41 20.97
N ILE A 521 -11.78 34.22 20.64
CA ILE A 521 -13.17 33.85 21.02
C ILE A 521 -13.22 33.38 22.47
N SER A 522 -12.16 32.76 22.99
CA SER A 522 -12.06 32.41 24.41
C SER A 522 -10.59 32.20 24.81
N GLN A 523 -10.17 32.82 25.92
CA GLN A 523 -8.85 32.65 26.51
C GLN A 523 -8.73 31.36 27.35
N ASP A 524 -9.86 30.72 27.68
CA ASP A 524 -9.92 29.59 28.61
C ASP A 524 -10.25 28.26 27.94
N PHE A 525 -10.51 28.24 26.63
CA PHE A 525 -10.92 27.03 25.90
C PHE A 525 -10.15 26.86 24.60
N ASP A 526 -9.60 25.69 24.40
CA ASP A 526 -9.10 25.24 23.09
C ASP A 526 -10.30 24.75 22.27
N ILE A 527 -10.65 25.49 21.22
CA ILE A 527 -11.78 25.18 20.35
C ILE A 527 -11.25 24.58 19.04
N GLY A 528 -11.57 23.32 18.79
CA GLY A 528 -11.36 22.64 17.51
C GLY A 528 -12.67 22.56 16.72
N ILE A 529 -12.60 22.81 15.42
CA ILE A 529 -13.74 22.64 14.51
C ILE A 529 -13.38 21.57 13.50
N ASN A 530 -14.18 20.51 13.46
CA ASN A 530 -14.04 19.44 12.48
C ASN A 530 -15.31 19.41 11.61
N TYR A 531 -15.13 19.53 10.30
CA TYR A 531 -16.23 19.43 9.35
C TYR A 531 -16.00 18.25 8.43
N ARG A 532 -16.94 17.33 8.41
CA ARG A 532 -16.97 16.20 7.49
C ARG A 532 -18.01 16.47 6.41
N PRO A 533 -17.61 16.71 5.15
CA PRO A 533 -18.55 16.83 4.05
C PRO A 533 -19.27 15.49 3.87
N GLY A 534 -20.61 15.53 3.72
CA GLY A 534 -21.38 14.34 3.39
C GLY A 534 -21.08 13.84 1.99
N ASP A 535 -21.20 12.54 1.81
CA ASP A 535 -21.16 11.85 0.51
C ASP A 535 -22.57 11.29 0.17
N ALA A 536 -22.66 10.46 -0.89
CA ALA A 536 -23.93 9.86 -1.31
C ALA A 536 -24.57 8.93 -0.23
N ILE A 537 -23.83 8.58 0.81
CA ILE A 537 -24.20 7.60 1.85
C ILE A 537 -24.24 8.26 3.24
N SER A 538 -23.39 9.26 3.50
CA SER A 538 -23.26 9.94 4.80
C SER A 538 -23.70 11.41 4.75
N ALA A 539 -24.41 11.85 5.80
CA ALA A 539 -24.82 13.23 5.95
C ALA A 539 -23.63 14.15 6.32
N GLN A 540 -23.76 15.45 6.03
CA GLN A 540 -22.78 16.45 6.47
C GLN A 540 -22.73 16.49 8.00
N GLU A 541 -21.53 16.49 8.56
CA GLU A 541 -21.30 16.54 10.00
C GLU A 541 -20.36 17.71 10.34
N LEU A 542 -20.80 18.59 11.23
CA LEU A 542 -19.98 19.63 11.82
C LEU A 542 -19.74 19.27 13.29
N GLU A 543 -18.49 19.03 13.62
CA GLU A 543 -18.08 18.70 14.98
C GLU A 543 -17.28 19.87 15.57
N LEU A 544 -17.72 20.32 16.75
CA LEU A 544 -17.00 21.30 17.57
C LEU A 544 -16.31 20.55 18.71
N ALA A 545 -15.00 20.50 18.70
CA ALA A 545 -14.22 19.98 19.80
C ALA A 545 -13.88 21.11 20.78
N LEU A 546 -14.19 20.91 22.05
CA LEU A 546 -13.87 21.82 23.14
C LEU A 546 -12.95 21.10 24.10
N SER A 547 -11.75 21.63 24.33
CA SER A 547 -10.87 21.13 25.36
C SER A 547 -10.46 22.27 26.28
N THR A 548 -10.52 22.02 27.59
CA THR A 548 -10.06 22.98 28.58
C THR A 548 -9.38 22.28 29.76
N GLN A 549 -8.38 22.94 30.31
CA GLN A 549 -7.66 22.47 31.48
C GLN A 549 -7.79 23.49 32.60
N LEU A 550 -8.44 23.09 33.68
CA LEU A 550 -8.72 23.94 34.83
C LEU A 550 -7.89 23.53 36.05
N PHE A 551 -7.67 24.46 36.99
CA PHE A 551 -6.99 24.22 38.26
C PHE A 551 -5.58 23.61 38.11
N ASP A 552 -4.70 24.25 37.36
CA ASP A 552 -3.33 23.80 37.10
C ASP A 552 -3.32 22.37 36.50
N GLN A 553 -4.09 22.15 35.47
CA GLN A 553 -4.21 20.87 34.75
C GLN A 553 -4.80 19.72 35.57
N ARG A 554 -5.41 19.99 36.72
CA ARG A 554 -6.02 18.94 37.55
C ARG A 554 -7.39 18.48 37.06
N VAL A 555 -8.09 19.30 36.30
CA VAL A 555 -9.36 18.97 35.69
C VAL A 555 -9.25 19.21 34.21
N THR A 556 -9.44 18.15 33.42
CA THR A 556 -9.47 18.22 31.96
C THR A 556 -10.92 17.96 31.53
N ILE A 557 -11.46 18.82 30.71
CA ILE A 557 -12.78 18.66 30.10
C ILE A 557 -12.59 18.63 28.59
N ASP A 558 -12.89 17.50 27.98
CA ASP A 558 -12.87 17.31 26.55
C ASP A 558 -14.30 17.04 26.09
N GLY A 559 -14.74 17.74 25.08
CA GLY A 559 -16.09 17.54 24.55
C GLY A 559 -16.15 17.78 23.05
N ASN A 560 -16.93 16.97 22.37
CA ASN A 560 -17.22 17.11 20.96
C ASN A 560 -18.73 17.31 20.82
N LEU A 561 -19.14 18.37 20.15
CA LEU A 561 -20.52 18.64 19.79
C LEU A 561 -20.67 18.55 18.27
N GLY A 562 -21.34 17.52 17.79
CA GLY A 562 -21.62 17.31 16.37
C GLY A 562 -23.03 17.77 15.99
N VAL A 563 -23.14 18.45 14.86
CA VAL A 563 -24.43 18.75 14.21
C VAL A 563 -24.48 17.97 12.91
N VAL A 564 -25.39 16.99 12.84
CA VAL A 564 -25.62 16.18 11.64
C VAL A 564 -26.68 16.84 10.77
N GLY A 565 -26.37 17.04 9.49
CA GLY A 565 -27.26 17.75 8.55
C GLY A 565 -28.58 17.01 8.29
N MET A 566 -29.65 17.76 8.11
CA MET A 566 -31.01 17.26 7.93
C MET A 566 -31.20 16.50 6.62
N GLN A 567 -31.52 15.21 6.69
CA GLN A 567 -32.24 14.52 5.62
C GLN A 567 -33.55 13.85 6.04
N ASN A 568 -34.01 13.96 7.28
CA ASN A 568 -35.35 13.49 7.64
C ASN A 568 -35.97 14.32 8.76
N ALA A 569 -37.12 14.92 8.48
CA ALA A 569 -37.85 15.89 9.28
C ALA A 569 -38.55 15.35 10.56
N ASN A 570 -38.20 14.15 11.06
CA ASN A 570 -38.92 13.49 12.16
C ASN A 570 -38.07 13.05 13.36
N LYS A 571 -36.87 13.60 13.58
CA LYS A 571 -36.09 13.32 14.80
C LYS A 571 -35.73 14.59 15.57
N THR A 572 -36.10 14.62 16.82
CA THR A 572 -36.16 15.76 17.72
C THR A 572 -34.84 16.23 18.33
N SER A 573 -33.69 15.73 17.94
CA SER A 573 -32.38 16.30 18.32
C SER A 573 -31.30 15.94 17.33
N ASN A 574 -30.80 16.92 16.58
CA ASN A 574 -29.71 16.77 15.61
C ASN A 574 -28.35 17.09 16.21
N VAL A 575 -28.23 17.23 17.52
CA VAL A 575 -26.96 17.50 18.21
C VAL A 575 -26.51 16.21 18.88
N VAL A 576 -25.39 15.70 18.45
CA VAL A 576 -24.71 14.54 19.03
C VAL A 576 -23.45 15.07 19.71
N GLY A 577 -23.27 14.73 20.99
CA GLY A 577 -22.11 15.24 21.72
C GLY A 577 -21.51 14.21 22.65
N ASP A 578 -20.18 14.10 22.58
CA ASP A 578 -19.37 13.35 23.52
C ASP A 578 -18.75 14.33 24.52
N ILE A 579 -18.90 14.07 25.81
CA ILE A 579 -18.27 14.85 26.89
C ILE A 579 -17.46 13.90 27.75
N ASN A 580 -16.24 14.26 28.03
CA ASN A 580 -15.34 13.54 28.89
C ASN A 580 -14.72 14.50 29.90
N VAL A 581 -14.89 14.21 31.18
CA VAL A 581 -14.32 15.00 32.30
C VAL A 581 -13.37 14.10 33.05
N GLU A 582 -12.11 14.50 33.14
CA GLU A 582 -11.09 13.79 33.88
C GLU A 582 -10.55 14.66 35.01
N VAL A 583 -10.55 14.12 36.23
CA VAL A 583 -10.09 14.81 37.44
C VAL A 583 -8.94 14.03 38.06
N MET A 584 -7.77 14.65 38.21
CA MET A 584 -6.64 14.08 38.94
C MET A 584 -6.89 14.18 40.45
N LEU A 585 -7.14 13.03 41.09
CA LEU A 585 -7.38 12.96 42.53
C LEU A 585 -6.07 13.03 43.35
N THR A 586 -4.95 12.62 42.75
CA THR A 586 -3.59 12.72 43.38
C THR A 586 -2.74 13.71 42.61
N ARG A 587 -1.79 14.39 43.33
CA ARG A 587 -0.90 15.38 42.74
C ARG A 587 0.05 14.78 41.67
N ASP A 588 0.35 13.50 41.77
CA ASP A 588 1.20 12.76 40.82
C ASP A 588 0.39 12.14 39.66
N GLY A 589 -0.91 12.42 39.56
CA GLY A 589 -1.78 11.98 38.49
C GLY A 589 -2.00 10.46 38.39
N LYS A 590 -1.61 9.71 39.44
CA LYS A 590 -1.76 8.23 39.44
C LYS A 590 -3.19 7.76 39.66
N LEU A 591 -3.96 8.53 40.42
CA LEU A 591 -5.38 8.24 40.64
C LEU A 591 -6.21 9.33 39.97
N ARG A 592 -7.08 8.91 39.06
CA ARG A 592 -7.92 9.79 38.25
C ARG A 592 -9.37 9.33 38.27
N LEU A 593 -10.28 10.27 38.35
CA LEU A 593 -11.70 10.05 38.17
C LEU A 593 -12.07 10.51 36.77
N ARG A 594 -12.78 9.69 36.03
CA ARG A 594 -13.26 10.02 34.68
C ARG A 594 -14.77 9.83 34.61
N ALA A 595 -15.48 10.87 34.21
CA ALA A 595 -16.89 10.80 33.86
C ALA A 595 -17.04 11.05 32.37
N PHE A 596 -17.87 10.29 31.70
CA PHE A 596 -18.10 10.44 30.26
C PHE A 596 -19.55 10.25 29.87
N ASN A 597 -19.92 10.96 28.82
CA ASN A 597 -21.15 10.77 28.05
C ASN A 597 -20.73 10.59 26.58
N ARG A 598 -21.04 9.45 25.98
CA ARG A 598 -20.70 9.14 24.60
C ARG A 598 -21.95 8.82 23.81
N SER A 599 -22.03 9.35 22.59
CA SER A 599 -23.06 8.96 21.64
C SER A 599 -22.78 7.56 21.08
N ASN A 600 -23.80 6.72 21.07
CA ASN A 600 -23.71 5.41 20.45
C ASN A 600 -23.97 5.56 18.95
N THR A 601 -22.97 5.37 18.12
CA THR A 601 -23.14 5.21 16.67
C THR A 601 -23.85 3.89 16.42
N THR A 602 -25.11 3.96 16.00
CA THR A 602 -25.95 2.79 15.79
C THR A 602 -25.62 2.13 14.46
N GLU A 603 -25.10 0.93 14.50
CA GLU A 603 -25.27 -0.02 13.41
C GLU A 603 -26.75 -0.44 13.32
N LEU A 604 -27.24 -0.57 12.11
CA LEU A 604 -28.60 -0.54 11.56
C LEU A 604 -29.66 -1.51 12.12
N LEU A 605 -29.50 -2.24 13.23
CA LEU A 605 -30.45 -3.30 13.58
C LEU A 605 -30.86 -3.49 15.06
N THR A 606 -30.48 -2.63 16.00
CA THR A 606 -30.97 -2.77 17.39
C THR A 606 -31.35 -1.44 18.00
N VAL A 607 -32.50 -1.42 18.69
CA VAL A 607 -32.97 -0.30 19.51
C VAL A 607 -32.05 -0.19 20.73
N SER A 608 -30.91 0.48 20.60
CA SER A 608 -30.00 0.78 21.70
C SER A 608 -30.18 2.21 22.18
N ALA A 609 -29.90 2.45 23.46
CA ALA A 609 -29.96 3.80 24.03
C ALA A 609 -29.04 4.75 23.23
N PRO A 610 -29.47 6.00 22.95
CA PRO A 610 -28.71 6.93 22.12
C PRO A 610 -27.36 7.35 22.73
N TYR A 611 -27.19 7.18 24.03
CA TYR A 611 -25.97 7.58 24.75
C TYR A 611 -25.53 6.51 25.75
N THR A 612 -24.22 6.37 25.92
CA THR A 612 -23.60 5.62 27.01
C THR A 612 -22.95 6.60 27.99
N GLN A 613 -23.37 6.55 29.24
CA GLN A 613 -22.83 7.37 30.32
C GLN A 613 -22.10 6.48 31.32
N GLY A 614 -21.00 6.97 31.87
CA GLY A 614 -20.26 6.20 32.86
C GLY A 614 -19.33 7.06 33.71
N ILE A 615 -19.01 6.51 34.90
CA ILE A 615 -18.01 7.06 35.79
C ILE A 615 -17.01 5.93 36.07
N GLY A 616 -15.72 6.23 35.91
CA GLY A 616 -14.63 5.29 36.12
C GLY A 616 -13.52 5.86 37.00
N LEU A 617 -12.95 5.02 37.84
CA LEU A 617 -11.76 5.35 38.62
C LEU A 617 -10.56 4.65 37.99
N PHE A 618 -9.56 5.42 37.63
CA PHE A 618 -8.33 4.94 37.02
C PHE A 618 -7.16 5.06 37.99
N TYR A 619 -6.47 3.95 38.20
CA TYR A 619 -5.21 3.94 38.95
C TYR A 619 -4.08 3.43 38.06
N ARG A 620 -3.05 4.24 37.88
CA ARG A 620 -1.85 3.91 37.10
C ARG A 620 -0.66 3.75 38.06
N LYS A 621 -0.02 2.60 37.99
CA LYS A 621 1.24 2.33 38.70
C LYS A 621 2.19 1.63 37.73
N ASP A 622 3.31 2.26 37.46
CA ASP A 622 4.38 1.67 36.65
C ASP A 622 5.21 0.72 37.56
N PHE A 623 5.46 -0.49 37.07
CA PHE A 623 6.20 -1.51 37.80
C PHE A 623 7.07 -2.33 36.83
N ASN A 624 8.26 -2.70 37.24
CA ASN A 624 9.17 -3.53 36.45
C ASN A 624 8.93 -5.04 36.68
N ASN A 625 8.30 -5.41 37.80
CA ASN A 625 7.98 -6.80 38.14
C ASN A 625 6.63 -6.86 38.86
N LEU A 626 5.84 -7.91 38.61
CA LEU A 626 4.53 -8.11 39.23
C LEU A 626 4.54 -8.07 40.76
N ALA A 627 5.65 -8.46 41.41
CA ALA A 627 5.81 -8.38 42.85
C ALA A 627 5.83 -6.94 43.37
N GLU A 628 6.20 -5.96 42.57
CA GLU A 628 6.23 -4.53 42.95
C GLU A 628 4.83 -3.92 43.00
N LEU A 629 3.85 -4.53 42.32
CA LEU A 629 2.46 -4.08 42.36
C LEU A 629 1.89 -4.14 43.77
N PHE A 630 2.29 -5.15 44.53
CA PHE A 630 1.78 -5.45 45.89
C PHE A 630 2.70 -5.00 47.00
N ARG A 631 3.92 -4.51 46.71
CA ARG A 631 4.83 -3.99 47.72
C ARG A 631 4.55 -2.52 48.04
N LYS A 632 4.25 -2.19 49.28
CA LYS A 632 4.26 -0.82 49.81
C LYS A 632 5.69 -0.29 49.77
N LYS A 633 5.98 0.79 49.05
CA LYS A 633 7.27 1.50 49.15
C LYS A 633 7.43 2.01 50.56
N ARG A 634 8.43 1.51 51.31
CA ARG A 634 8.92 2.17 52.54
C ARG A 634 9.52 3.50 52.10
N LYS A 635 9.07 4.62 52.72
CA LYS A 635 9.72 5.91 52.62
C LYS A 635 11.11 5.78 53.24
N ILE A 636 12.15 5.84 52.43
CA ILE A 636 13.51 6.07 52.90
C ILE A 636 13.57 7.56 53.15
N ILE A 637 13.59 7.96 54.43
CA ILE A 637 13.98 9.30 54.88
C ILE A 637 15.49 9.35 54.67
N GLN A 638 15.95 10.05 53.65
CA GLN A 638 17.36 10.42 53.53
C GLN A 638 17.60 11.55 54.52
N GLU A 639 18.26 11.22 55.65
CA GLU A 639 18.99 12.20 56.47
C GLU A 639 20.16 12.68 55.63
N GLU A 640 20.14 13.94 55.20
CA GLU A 640 21.33 14.68 54.76
C GLU A 640 22.27 14.87 55.96
N SER A 641 23.28 14.03 56.05
CA SER A 641 24.41 14.29 56.94
C SER A 641 25.30 15.35 56.32
N LEU A 642 25.24 16.55 56.89
CA LEU A 642 26.25 17.58 56.71
C LEU A 642 27.59 17.01 57.18
N ASN A 643 28.53 16.77 56.29
CA ASN A 643 29.94 16.63 56.62
C ASN A 643 30.68 17.88 56.16
N ILE A 644 30.83 18.79 57.11
CA ILE A 644 31.87 19.82 57.11
C ILE A 644 33.19 19.13 57.49
N SER A 645 34.10 18.96 56.58
CA SER A 645 35.51 18.65 56.91
C SER A 645 36.35 19.87 56.63
N THR A 646 36.67 20.57 57.71
CA THR A 646 37.85 21.39 57.79
C THR A 646 39.11 20.51 57.74
N SER A 647 40.03 20.82 56.86
CA SER A 647 41.43 20.47 57.05
C SER A 647 42.32 21.52 56.43
N ALA A 648 43.00 22.15 57.23
CA ALA A 648 44.25 22.89 56.98
C ALA A 648 45.37 21.90 56.58
N ASN A 649 46.11 22.23 55.65
CA ASN A 649 47.58 22.30 55.38
C ASN A 649 47.84 22.03 53.91
#